data_71bc5e0d1bda331c49c8ea51280f5f54
#
_entry.id   71bc5e0d1bda331c49c8ea51280f5f54
#
_cell.length_a   1.000
_cell.length_b   1.000
_cell.length_c   1.000
_cell.angle_alpha   90.00
_cell.angle_beta   90.00
_cell.angle_gamma   90.00
#
_symmetry.space_group_name_H-M   'P 1'
#
loop_
_entity.id
_entity.type
_entity.pdbx_description
1 polymer ?
#
loop_
_entity_poly.entity_id
_entity_poly.type
_entity_poly.pdbx_seq_one_letter_code
_entity_poly.pdbx_strand_id
1 'polypeptide(L)'
;MAIECLLPGCHRPGPTGILPAMQSNAHSVLEHVFGYHQFRGEQQTIIDTLIQGDDALVLMPTGGGKSLCYQIPALVRAGTGVVISPLIALMQDQVDALKALGVKAGFLNSTLSLEQVRELENALLKGELDMLYIAPERLIQPRTLALLKQAEIALFAIDEAHCVSQWGHDFRNDYLQLSLLHREFPQVPRIALTATADQRTRTEIAERLDLTQARHFVSSFDRPNIQYRIERKDGARNQLLRLLRAEHAGEAGIVYCLSRNKVDRVAEWLCQQGINALPYHAGLSGPVREKHQQRFLREDGIVMVATIAFGMGIDKPDVRFVAHLDLPKSIESYYQETGRAGRDGNPATAWMAYGLEDAIKLKQMLAQSSGNEQHKRNENQRLESMLGLCEITHCRRQALLHYFAETLEKPCGNCDTCLHPPETFDATEAAQKALSCVYRTGQRFGVNHLIDVLTGNRSDKVASAGHDHVSTWNIGNEFNANQWKSIYRQLVARGLLTVDMNGYGALQLTDACRPYLRGEQPLHLRKEIAKAKKTGTRKSQSNVAEADRTLWEALRACRKRLSEEEGVPPYVVFHDATLMDMLAIRPRNRMELSAVSGVGDRKLERYGDDFLAVLNKAANGNNTSEAETTGPDSNEILTLALANMAPSAIARQQNLNEQTIYRELSQLVVNGKLSLEQALGLSDVEIGIIQDALLSQANLAEDTFSYRQIKEQLADDWPTGVLHCVRQAILAQC
;
A
#
# COMPACT_ATOMS: atom_id res chain seq x y z
N MET A 1 -19.92 74.40 10.34
CA MET A 1 -19.97 74.96 8.98
C MET A 1 -19.06 74.09 8.17
N ALA A 2 -19.57 73.45 7.29
CA ALA A 2 -20.27 73.13 6.19
C ALA A 2 -20.11 71.64 5.88
N ILE A 3 -21.19 71.05 5.65
CA ILE A 3 -21.53 69.72 5.12
C ILE A 3 -21.23 69.74 3.62
N GLU A 4 -20.61 68.72 3.07
CA GLU A 4 -20.87 68.32 1.68
C GLU A 4 -20.86 66.78 1.52
N CYS A 5 -22.04 66.27 1.21
CA CYS A 5 -22.31 64.92 0.73
C CYS A 5 -21.83 64.79 -0.72
N LEU A 6 -21.21 63.63 -1.04
CA LEU A 6 -21.24 63.11 -2.41
C LEU A 6 -21.35 61.56 -2.41
N LEU A 7 -22.36 61.09 -3.14
CA LEU A 7 -22.86 59.74 -3.29
C LEU A 7 -21.93 58.84 -4.13
N PRO A 8 -22.07 57.48 -4.02
CA PRO A 8 -21.10 56.53 -4.57
C PRO A 8 -21.39 56.12 -6.00
N GLY A 9 -20.31 55.96 -6.75
CA GLY A 9 -20.32 55.37 -8.09
C GLY A 9 -20.45 53.86 -8.08
N CYS A 10 -21.41 53.35 -8.82
CA CYS A 10 -21.59 51.92 -9.09
C CYS A 10 -20.39 51.32 -9.84
N HIS A 11 -19.66 50.43 -9.23
CA HIS A 11 -18.81 49.50 -9.94
C HIS A 11 -19.47 48.12 -9.96
N ARG A 12 -19.71 47.58 -11.16
CA ARG A 12 -20.13 46.22 -11.40
C ARG A 12 -18.98 45.25 -11.01
N PRO A 13 -19.23 44.20 -10.24
CA PRO A 13 -18.23 43.19 -10.03
C PRO A 13 -18.11 42.27 -11.26
N GLY A 14 -16.89 42.11 -11.77
CA GLY A 14 -16.52 41.07 -12.71
C GLY A 14 -16.43 39.70 -11.98
N PRO A 15 -16.53 38.58 -12.72
CA PRO A 15 -16.54 37.26 -12.11
C PRO A 15 -15.10 36.79 -11.87
N THR A 16 -14.56 37.06 -10.70
CA THR A 16 -13.38 36.35 -10.18
C THR A 16 -13.78 35.68 -8.88
N GLY A 17 -14.08 34.39 -9.01
CA GLY A 17 -14.29 33.53 -7.84
C GLY A 17 -12.99 33.31 -7.07
N ILE A 18 -12.62 34.27 -6.24
CA ILE A 18 -11.68 34.10 -5.13
C ILE A 18 -12.56 33.94 -3.90
N LEU A 19 -12.53 32.73 -3.32
CA LEU A 19 -13.06 32.52 -1.97
C LEU A 19 -12.40 33.55 -1.03
N PRO A 20 -13.16 34.23 -0.17
CA PRO A 20 -12.57 35.17 0.80
C PRO A 20 -11.62 34.39 1.70
N ALA A 21 -10.46 35.00 2.01
CA ALA A 21 -9.47 34.49 2.96
C ALA A 21 -10.10 34.40 4.38
N MET A 22 -10.90 33.36 4.60
CA MET A 22 -11.13 32.83 5.92
C MET A 22 -9.82 32.12 6.28
N GLN A 23 -9.21 32.44 7.40
CA GLN A 23 -8.18 31.60 8.01
C GLN A 23 -8.76 30.20 8.12
N SER A 24 -8.39 29.32 7.18
CA SER A 24 -8.92 27.97 7.12
C SER A 24 -8.35 27.21 8.31
N ASN A 25 -9.19 26.92 9.29
CA ASN A 25 -8.87 26.07 10.43
C ASN A 25 -8.52 24.68 9.88
N ALA A 26 -7.54 24.00 10.44
CA ALA A 26 -7.14 22.64 10.09
C ALA A 26 -8.32 21.66 9.99
N HIS A 27 -9.32 21.84 10.88
CA HIS A 27 -10.54 21.02 10.87
C HIS A 27 -11.41 21.27 9.63
N SER A 28 -11.52 22.52 9.19
CA SER A 28 -12.24 22.87 7.96
C SER A 28 -11.58 22.24 6.73
N VAL A 29 -10.25 22.24 6.65
CA VAL A 29 -9.52 21.55 5.54
C VAL A 29 -9.73 20.05 5.61
N LEU A 30 -9.70 19.44 6.82
CA LEU A 30 -9.97 18.02 6.99
C LEU A 30 -11.36 17.64 6.47
N GLU A 31 -12.37 18.45 6.76
CA GLU A 31 -13.77 18.16 6.40
C GLU A 31 -14.05 18.45 4.92
N HIS A 32 -13.76 19.67 4.45
CA HIS A 32 -14.15 20.09 3.10
C HIS A 32 -13.26 19.54 1.99
N VAL A 33 -11.94 19.37 2.24
CA VAL A 33 -11.00 18.83 1.23
C VAL A 33 -10.94 17.31 1.32
N PHE A 34 -10.71 16.76 2.52
CA PHE A 34 -10.45 15.33 2.68
C PHE A 34 -11.70 14.51 3.03
N GLY A 35 -12.80 15.15 3.46
CA GLY A 35 -14.07 14.49 3.79
C GLY A 35 -14.05 13.69 5.09
N TYR A 36 -13.16 14.02 6.03
CA TYR A 36 -13.09 13.40 7.35
C TYR A 36 -13.55 14.35 8.45
N HIS A 37 -14.41 13.89 9.34
CA HIS A 37 -14.98 14.72 10.40
C HIS A 37 -14.10 14.80 11.66
N GLN A 38 -13.14 13.91 11.84
CA GLN A 38 -12.30 13.84 13.02
C GLN A 38 -10.86 13.43 12.69
N PHE A 39 -9.92 14.02 13.39
CA PHE A 39 -8.52 13.59 13.40
C PHE A 39 -8.37 12.26 14.15
N ARG A 40 -7.39 11.45 13.74
CA ARG A 40 -7.06 10.16 14.38
C ARG A 40 -5.85 10.32 15.29
N GLY A 41 -5.95 9.81 16.54
CA GLY A 41 -4.83 9.83 17.48
C GLY A 41 -4.25 11.24 17.67
N GLU A 42 -2.94 11.38 17.46
CA GLU A 42 -2.22 12.66 17.66
C GLU A 42 -2.16 13.55 16.41
N GLN A 43 -2.89 13.21 15.31
CA GLN A 43 -2.83 13.98 14.07
C GLN A 43 -3.08 15.48 14.28
N GLN A 44 -4.09 15.85 15.07
CA GLN A 44 -4.40 17.25 15.34
C GLN A 44 -3.22 17.97 16.01
N THR A 45 -2.64 17.36 17.04
CA THR A 45 -1.50 17.96 17.77
C THR A 45 -0.27 18.12 16.87
N ILE A 46 -0.02 17.16 15.96
CA ILE A 46 1.07 17.24 14.97
C ILE A 46 0.81 18.39 13.99
N ILE A 47 -0.41 18.49 13.46
CA ILE A 47 -0.82 19.53 12.51
C ILE A 47 -0.70 20.92 13.16
N ASP A 48 -1.21 21.07 14.37
CA ASP A 48 -1.16 22.34 15.12
C ASP A 48 0.29 22.75 15.41
N THR A 49 1.18 21.81 15.71
CA THR A 49 2.63 22.07 15.89
C THR A 49 3.24 22.72 14.65
N LEU A 50 2.98 22.16 13.46
CA LEU A 50 3.48 22.71 12.21
C LEU A 50 2.84 24.06 11.84
N ILE A 51 1.54 24.24 12.10
CA ILE A 51 0.84 25.51 11.86
C ILE A 51 1.45 26.62 12.72
N GLN A 52 1.85 26.30 13.96
CA GLN A 52 2.53 27.24 14.87
C GLN A 52 3.97 27.56 14.44
N GLY A 53 4.55 26.79 13.53
CA GLY A 53 5.91 27.01 12.99
C GLY A 53 6.98 26.18 13.68
N ASP A 54 6.60 25.20 14.51
CA ASP A 54 7.52 24.30 15.19
C ASP A 54 7.83 23.06 14.37
N ASP A 55 9.04 22.49 14.57
CA ASP A 55 9.48 21.24 13.94
C ASP A 55 8.84 20.00 14.62
N ALA A 56 8.61 18.95 13.84
CA ALA A 56 8.07 17.68 14.33
C ALA A 56 8.85 16.45 13.80
N LEU A 57 9.06 15.45 14.68
CA LEU A 57 9.48 14.10 14.29
C LEU A 57 8.34 13.11 14.58
N VAL A 58 7.82 12.49 13.53
CA VAL A 58 6.60 11.68 13.60
C VAL A 58 6.87 10.24 13.23
N LEU A 59 6.62 9.35 14.17
CA LEU A 59 6.62 7.91 13.97
C LEU A 59 5.18 7.41 14.02
N MET A 60 4.68 6.97 12.88
CA MET A 60 3.29 6.53 12.74
C MET A 60 3.22 5.34 11.77
N PRO A 61 2.49 4.28 12.09
CA PRO A 61 2.42 3.08 11.25
C PRO A 61 1.89 3.40 9.84
N THR A 62 2.19 2.51 8.90
CA THR A 62 1.61 2.59 7.55
C THR A 62 0.08 2.47 7.66
N GLY A 63 -0.65 3.34 6.95
CA GLY A 63 -2.12 3.45 7.07
C GLY A 63 -2.61 4.31 8.24
N GLY A 64 -1.71 4.87 9.07
CA GLY A 64 -2.06 5.77 10.18
C GLY A 64 -2.43 7.19 9.74
N GLY A 65 -2.37 7.51 8.45
CA GLY A 65 -2.71 8.85 7.94
C GLY A 65 -1.56 9.86 8.04
N LYS A 66 -0.29 9.42 7.92
CA LYS A 66 0.90 10.28 7.91
C LYS A 66 0.82 11.45 6.94
N SER A 67 0.27 11.22 5.75
CA SER A 67 0.21 12.25 4.69
C SER A 67 -0.62 13.46 5.13
N LEU A 68 -1.72 13.27 5.85
CA LEU A 68 -2.55 14.36 6.36
C LEU A 68 -1.78 15.27 7.32
N CYS A 69 -0.80 14.73 8.09
CA CYS A 69 -0.01 15.47 9.05
C CYS A 69 0.85 16.58 8.42
N TYR A 70 1.16 16.49 7.12
CA TYR A 70 1.85 17.56 6.40
C TYR A 70 0.99 18.21 5.31
N GLN A 71 0.02 17.51 4.73
CA GLN A 71 -0.86 18.05 3.70
C GLN A 71 -1.77 19.14 4.27
N ILE A 72 -2.40 18.91 5.42
CA ILE A 72 -3.30 19.90 6.04
C ILE A 72 -2.55 21.18 6.45
N PRO A 73 -1.42 21.14 7.19
CA PRO A 73 -0.70 22.37 7.51
C PRO A 73 -0.14 23.08 6.27
N ALA A 74 0.21 22.35 5.19
CA ALA A 74 0.61 22.98 3.93
C ALA A 74 -0.52 23.78 3.26
N LEU A 75 -1.78 23.32 3.41
CA LEU A 75 -2.97 24.02 2.90
C LEU A 75 -3.45 25.16 3.81
N VAL A 76 -3.06 25.17 5.08
CA VAL A 76 -3.45 26.20 6.05
C VAL A 76 -2.45 27.35 6.10
N ARG A 77 -1.15 27.04 5.99
CA ARG A 77 -0.07 28.04 6.01
C ARG A 77 0.09 28.73 4.66
N ALA A 78 0.58 29.96 4.67
CA ALA A 78 0.95 30.64 3.44
C ALA A 78 2.15 29.98 2.74
N GLY A 79 2.12 29.93 1.42
CA GLY A 79 3.18 29.36 0.59
C GLY A 79 2.94 27.90 0.15
N THR A 80 3.95 27.30 -0.45
CA THR A 80 3.90 25.92 -0.97
C THR A 80 4.50 24.93 0.03
N GLY A 81 3.77 23.84 0.34
CA GLY A 81 4.33 22.71 1.09
C GLY A 81 5.27 21.88 0.23
N VAL A 82 6.53 21.71 0.64
CA VAL A 82 7.53 20.93 -0.10
C VAL A 82 7.73 19.57 0.55
N VAL A 83 7.43 18.49 -0.17
CA VAL A 83 7.52 17.10 0.30
C VAL A 83 8.69 16.40 -0.33
N ILE A 84 9.67 16.00 0.47
CA ILE A 84 10.83 15.21 0.04
C ILE A 84 10.49 13.74 0.16
N SER A 85 10.43 13.04 -0.97
CA SER A 85 10.12 11.61 -1.01
C SER A 85 11.13 10.85 -1.86
N PRO A 86 11.57 9.65 -1.43
CA PRO A 86 12.59 8.89 -2.14
C PRO A 86 12.05 8.10 -3.34
N LEU A 87 10.74 8.19 -3.63
CA LEU A 87 10.04 7.26 -4.52
C LEU A 87 9.20 7.99 -5.56
N ILE A 88 9.65 7.94 -6.81
CA ILE A 88 9.01 8.59 -7.95
C ILE A 88 7.55 8.14 -8.13
N ALA A 89 7.29 6.83 -8.05
CA ALA A 89 5.93 6.29 -8.21
C ALA A 89 4.98 6.77 -7.11
N LEU A 90 5.44 6.86 -5.85
CA LEU A 90 4.64 7.39 -4.75
C LEU A 90 4.30 8.86 -4.94
N MET A 91 5.27 9.67 -5.42
CA MET A 91 5.02 11.09 -5.71
C MET A 91 3.88 11.26 -6.71
N GLN A 92 3.88 10.48 -7.80
CA GLN A 92 2.84 10.51 -8.81
C GLN A 92 1.47 10.18 -8.21
N ASP A 93 1.36 9.06 -7.50
CA ASP A 93 0.10 8.60 -6.88
C ASP A 93 -0.43 9.64 -5.88
N GLN A 94 0.43 10.25 -5.05
CA GLN A 94 0.06 11.29 -4.09
C GLN A 94 -0.40 12.58 -4.79
N VAL A 95 0.31 13.02 -5.83
CA VAL A 95 -0.05 14.22 -6.61
C VAL A 95 -1.38 14.01 -7.34
N ASP A 96 -1.60 12.85 -7.95
CA ASP A 96 -2.85 12.55 -8.64
C ASP A 96 -4.04 12.51 -7.67
N ALA A 97 -3.85 11.92 -6.47
CA ALA A 97 -4.85 11.94 -5.42
C ALA A 97 -5.19 13.36 -4.94
N LEU A 98 -4.18 14.23 -4.74
CA LEU A 98 -4.38 15.62 -4.35
C LEU A 98 -5.08 16.44 -5.43
N LYS A 99 -4.71 16.26 -6.71
CA LYS A 99 -5.39 16.91 -7.83
C LYS A 99 -6.86 16.51 -7.94
N ALA A 100 -7.19 15.25 -7.66
CA ALA A 100 -8.58 14.77 -7.62
C ALA A 100 -9.40 15.46 -6.50
N LEU A 101 -8.74 15.91 -5.43
CA LEU A 101 -9.34 16.70 -4.35
C LEU A 101 -9.33 18.21 -4.63
N GLY A 102 -8.85 18.64 -5.80
CA GLY A 102 -8.78 20.06 -6.19
C GLY A 102 -7.57 20.81 -5.64
N VAL A 103 -6.60 20.12 -5.00
CA VAL A 103 -5.35 20.70 -4.51
C VAL A 103 -4.37 20.86 -5.68
N LYS A 104 -3.75 22.03 -5.79
CA LYS A 104 -2.76 22.31 -6.83
C LYS A 104 -1.41 21.71 -6.47
N ALA A 105 -1.22 20.45 -6.84
CA ALA A 105 -0.01 19.69 -6.52
C ALA A 105 0.81 19.37 -7.77
N GLY A 106 2.13 19.33 -7.62
CA GLY A 106 3.07 18.91 -8.67
C GLY A 106 4.23 18.11 -8.11
N PHE A 107 5.05 17.52 -8.99
CA PHE A 107 6.26 16.83 -8.57
C PHE A 107 7.45 17.15 -9.47
N LEU A 108 8.67 17.21 -8.89
CA LEU A 108 9.94 17.39 -9.58
C LEU A 108 10.81 16.15 -9.40
N ASN A 109 10.97 15.38 -10.46
CA ASN A 109 11.83 14.20 -10.51
C ASN A 109 12.56 14.07 -11.86
N SER A 110 13.23 12.95 -12.10
CA SER A 110 14.02 12.70 -13.31
C SER A 110 13.20 12.26 -14.54
N THR A 111 11.89 12.08 -14.41
CA THR A 111 11.04 11.58 -15.51
C THR A 111 10.38 12.69 -16.33
N LEU A 112 10.39 13.93 -15.81
CA LEU A 112 9.75 15.08 -16.46
C LEU A 112 10.58 15.62 -17.65
N SER A 113 9.88 16.09 -18.67
CA SER A 113 10.49 16.88 -19.77
C SER A 113 10.96 18.25 -19.27
N LEU A 114 11.90 18.87 -19.99
CA LEU A 114 12.39 20.21 -19.66
C LEU A 114 11.28 21.27 -19.67
N GLU A 115 10.28 21.11 -20.50
CA GLU A 115 9.12 21.99 -20.60
C GLU A 115 8.25 21.88 -19.35
N GLN A 116 7.87 20.67 -18.96
CA GLN A 116 7.12 20.39 -17.73
C GLN A 116 7.83 20.90 -16.47
N VAL A 117 9.17 20.74 -16.43
CA VAL A 117 9.96 21.28 -15.32
C VAL A 117 9.85 22.81 -15.25
N ARG A 118 9.96 23.52 -16.41
CA ARG A 118 9.85 24.98 -16.46
C ARG A 118 8.46 25.48 -16.08
N GLU A 119 7.42 24.82 -16.54
CA GLU A 119 6.03 25.15 -16.17
C GLU A 119 5.83 25.08 -14.68
N LEU A 120 6.30 23.97 -14.05
CA LEU A 120 6.19 23.76 -12.63
C LEU A 120 7.05 24.74 -11.81
N GLU A 121 8.29 25.04 -12.24
CA GLU A 121 9.15 26.05 -11.64
C GLU A 121 8.49 27.45 -11.69
N ASN A 122 7.84 27.80 -12.80
CA ASN A 122 7.11 29.06 -12.95
C ASN A 122 5.86 29.11 -12.07
N ALA A 123 5.09 28.02 -11.97
CA ALA A 123 3.91 27.93 -11.11
C ALA A 123 4.30 28.08 -9.62
N LEU A 124 5.42 27.46 -9.21
CA LEU A 124 5.96 27.64 -7.86
C LEU A 124 6.30 29.10 -7.56
N LEU A 125 7.03 29.77 -8.45
CA LEU A 125 7.43 31.18 -8.26
C LEU A 125 6.26 32.16 -8.25
N LYS A 126 5.16 31.82 -8.93
CA LYS A 126 3.93 32.61 -8.91
C LYS A 126 3.03 32.32 -7.69
N GLY A 127 3.37 31.36 -6.85
CA GLY A 127 2.52 30.92 -5.73
C GLY A 127 1.24 30.20 -6.19
N GLU A 128 1.26 29.58 -7.37
CA GLU A 128 0.12 28.84 -7.91
C GLU A 128 0.05 27.38 -7.44
N LEU A 129 1.07 26.90 -6.67
CA LEU A 129 1.14 25.55 -6.14
C LEU A 129 0.87 25.53 -4.64
N ASP A 130 -0.04 24.65 -4.19
CA ASP A 130 -0.24 24.34 -2.79
C ASP A 130 0.82 23.34 -2.28
N MET A 131 1.21 22.36 -3.14
CA MET A 131 2.16 21.32 -2.76
C MET A 131 3.12 20.95 -3.90
N LEU A 132 4.38 20.76 -3.55
CA LEU A 132 5.44 20.31 -4.45
C LEU A 132 6.15 19.08 -3.89
N TYR A 133 6.05 17.94 -4.57
CA TYR A 133 6.82 16.74 -4.26
C TYR A 133 8.16 16.77 -4.99
N ILE A 134 9.25 16.45 -4.30
CA ILE A 134 10.60 16.52 -4.87
C ILE A 134 11.46 15.34 -4.45
N ALA A 135 12.23 14.80 -5.39
CA ALA A 135 13.22 13.77 -5.10
C ALA A 135 14.42 14.36 -4.34
N PRO A 136 15.00 13.65 -3.33
CA PRO A 136 16.08 14.18 -2.50
C PRO A 136 17.31 14.60 -3.33
N GLU A 137 17.70 13.81 -4.33
CA GLU A 137 18.82 14.12 -5.24
C GLU A 137 18.56 15.37 -6.11
N ARG A 138 17.32 15.72 -6.35
CA ARG A 138 16.93 16.95 -7.05
C ARG A 138 16.95 18.15 -6.12
N LEU A 139 16.47 17.97 -4.88
CA LEU A 139 16.41 19.05 -3.88
C LEU A 139 17.79 19.64 -3.57
N ILE A 140 18.80 18.79 -3.39
CA ILE A 140 20.16 19.20 -3.02
C ILE A 140 20.91 19.95 -4.13
N GLN A 141 20.39 20.02 -5.35
CA GLN A 141 21.02 20.75 -6.45
C GLN A 141 20.99 22.26 -6.17
N PRO A 142 22.11 22.97 -6.38
CA PRO A 142 22.20 24.42 -6.12
C PRO A 142 21.13 25.25 -6.83
N ARG A 143 20.78 24.86 -8.07
CA ARG A 143 19.72 25.50 -8.86
C ARG A 143 18.35 25.36 -8.16
N THR A 144 18.03 24.18 -7.64
CA THR A 144 16.75 23.92 -6.97
C THR A 144 16.65 24.67 -5.66
N LEU A 145 17.75 24.70 -4.86
CA LEU A 145 17.79 25.50 -3.63
C LEU A 145 17.63 26.98 -3.91
N ALA A 146 18.28 27.50 -4.97
CA ALA A 146 18.12 28.90 -5.38
C ALA A 146 16.68 29.23 -5.84
N LEU A 147 15.98 28.29 -6.49
CA LEU A 147 14.58 28.41 -6.85
C LEU A 147 13.68 28.46 -5.60
N LEU A 148 13.86 27.51 -4.67
CA LEU A 148 13.07 27.46 -3.43
C LEU A 148 13.25 28.71 -2.56
N LYS A 149 14.42 29.33 -2.55
CA LYS A 149 14.68 30.61 -1.86
C LYS A 149 13.91 31.79 -2.42
N GLN A 150 13.43 31.71 -3.66
CA GLN A 150 12.64 32.78 -4.31
C GLN A 150 11.14 32.55 -4.12
N ALA A 151 10.73 31.36 -3.67
CA ALA A 151 9.34 31.01 -3.45
C ALA A 151 8.98 31.12 -1.96
N GLU A 152 7.72 31.36 -1.66
CA GLU A 152 7.19 31.28 -0.32
C GLU A 152 6.91 29.81 0.04
N ILE A 153 7.60 29.29 1.07
CA ILE A 153 7.52 27.89 1.48
C ILE A 153 6.75 27.78 2.79
N ALA A 154 5.67 27.00 2.79
CA ALA A 154 4.83 26.77 3.96
C ALA A 154 5.49 25.84 4.98
N LEU A 155 6.07 24.73 4.53
CA LEU A 155 6.78 23.74 5.34
C LEU A 155 7.64 22.81 4.46
N PHE A 156 8.54 22.06 5.10
CA PHE A 156 9.23 20.91 4.50
C PHE A 156 8.77 19.63 5.18
N ALA A 157 8.32 18.65 4.39
CA ALA A 157 8.01 17.30 4.86
C ALA A 157 9.05 16.30 4.33
N ILE A 158 9.78 15.66 5.23
CA ILE A 158 10.78 14.62 4.91
C ILE A 158 10.12 13.26 5.13
N ASP A 159 9.59 12.68 4.07
CA ASP A 159 8.96 11.38 4.11
C ASP A 159 10.02 10.25 4.09
N GLU A 160 9.67 9.09 4.65
CA GLU A 160 10.56 7.94 4.85
C GLU A 160 11.90 8.34 5.50
N ALA A 161 11.82 9.17 6.56
CA ALA A 161 13.00 9.74 7.22
C ALA A 161 14.00 8.69 7.74
N HIS A 162 13.59 7.41 7.91
CA HIS A 162 14.50 6.32 8.25
C HIS A 162 15.61 6.10 7.20
N CYS A 163 15.44 6.62 5.97
CA CYS A 163 16.47 6.57 4.94
C CYS A 163 17.75 7.36 5.31
N VAL A 164 17.70 8.27 6.29
CA VAL A 164 18.88 8.98 6.78
C VAL A 164 19.78 8.11 7.67
N SER A 165 19.23 7.06 8.26
CA SER A 165 19.90 6.23 9.24
C SER A 165 20.69 5.09 8.58
N GLN A 166 21.99 4.96 8.92
CA GLN A 166 22.80 3.79 8.55
C GLN A 166 22.30 2.50 9.21
N TRP A 167 21.52 2.62 10.27
CA TRP A 167 20.83 1.53 10.95
C TRP A 167 19.44 1.28 10.36
N GLY A 168 18.94 2.15 9.47
CA GLY A 168 17.72 1.97 8.72
C GLY A 168 17.82 0.82 7.72
N HIS A 169 16.70 0.27 7.30
CA HIS A 169 16.64 -0.84 6.34
C HIS A 169 16.80 -0.39 4.87
N ASP A 170 16.73 0.92 4.58
CA ASP A 170 16.90 1.53 3.25
C ASP A 170 17.71 2.84 3.34
N PHE A 171 18.99 2.71 3.72
CA PHE A 171 19.88 3.86 3.83
C PHE A 171 20.16 4.52 2.47
N ARG A 172 20.05 5.86 2.41
CA ARG A 172 20.32 6.67 1.22
C ARG A 172 21.23 7.86 1.54
N ASN A 173 22.34 7.96 0.84
CA ASN A 173 23.31 9.04 1.06
C ASN A 173 22.73 10.45 0.86
N ASP A 174 21.77 10.61 -0.07
CA ASP A 174 21.16 11.90 -0.36
C ASP A 174 20.37 12.45 0.84
N TYR A 175 19.81 11.56 1.69
CA TYR A 175 19.12 11.97 2.90
C TYR A 175 20.04 12.58 3.96
N LEU A 176 21.32 12.25 3.99
CA LEU A 176 22.30 12.86 4.91
C LEU A 176 22.46 14.36 4.67
N GLN A 177 22.21 14.82 3.44
CA GLN A 177 22.35 16.23 3.09
C GLN A 177 21.10 17.05 3.42
N LEU A 178 19.98 16.43 3.84
CA LEU A 178 18.74 17.16 4.13
C LEU A 178 18.81 18.04 5.39
N SER A 179 19.83 17.89 6.24
CA SER A 179 20.11 18.82 7.33
C SER A 179 20.35 20.27 6.83
N LEU A 180 20.74 20.41 5.54
CA LEU A 180 20.91 21.74 4.91
C LEU A 180 19.60 22.57 4.97
N LEU A 181 18.43 21.94 5.04
CA LEU A 181 17.14 22.65 5.08
C LEU A 181 17.04 23.53 6.32
N HIS A 182 17.55 23.08 7.47
CA HIS A 182 17.59 23.90 8.69
C HIS A 182 18.42 25.16 8.51
N ARG A 183 19.56 25.04 7.86
CA ARG A 183 20.50 26.15 7.63
C ARG A 183 19.99 27.13 6.58
N GLU A 184 19.44 26.60 5.47
CA GLU A 184 19.05 27.43 4.32
C GLU A 184 17.65 28.07 4.49
N PHE A 185 16.76 27.46 5.34
CA PHE A 185 15.40 27.88 5.57
C PHE A 185 15.04 27.85 7.09
N PRO A 186 15.73 28.63 7.94
CA PRO A 186 15.61 28.52 9.39
C PRO A 186 14.22 28.89 9.96
N GLN A 187 13.37 29.58 9.18
CA GLN A 187 12.03 30.02 9.60
C GLN A 187 10.91 29.11 9.08
N VAL A 188 11.24 28.09 8.28
CA VAL A 188 10.27 27.17 7.70
C VAL A 188 10.22 25.89 8.54
N PRO A 189 9.06 25.53 9.11
CA PRO A 189 8.94 24.33 9.92
C PRO A 189 9.16 23.07 9.10
N ARG A 190 9.72 22.06 9.77
CA ARG A 190 10.05 20.78 9.16
C ARG A 190 9.34 19.66 9.89
N ILE A 191 8.83 18.71 9.13
CA ILE A 191 8.34 17.46 9.68
C ILE A 191 9.09 16.29 9.05
N ALA A 192 9.66 15.41 9.88
CA ALA A 192 10.22 14.15 9.45
C ALA A 192 9.27 13.01 9.81
N LEU A 193 8.91 12.17 8.84
CA LEU A 193 7.95 11.10 9.03
C LEU A 193 8.54 9.74 8.66
N THR A 194 8.23 8.72 9.46
CA THR A 194 8.55 7.34 9.12
C THR A 194 7.55 6.36 9.72
N ALA A 195 7.42 5.20 9.08
CA ALA A 195 6.57 4.11 9.59
C ALA A 195 7.32 3.16 10.53
N THR A 196 8.65 3.10 10.46
CA THR A 196 9.47 2.10 11.13
C THR A 196 10.78 2.73 11.60
N ALA A 197 10.96 2.82 12.90
CA ALA A 197 12.25 3.17 13.50
C ALA A 197 12.30 2.62 14.93
N ASP A 198 13.33 1.83 15.22
CA ASP A 198 13.69 1.47 16.60
C ASP A 198 14.26 2.69 17.34
N GLN A 199 14.48 2.57 18.62
CA GLN A 199 14.97 3.68 19.46
C GLN A 199 16.27 4.29 18.93
N ARG A 200 17.18 3.45 18.42
CA ARG A 200 18.47 3.90 17.91
C ARG A 200 18.32 4.69 16.60
N THR A 201 17.49 4.17 15.69
CA THR A 201 17.17 4.84 14.42
C THR A 201 16.47 6.19 14.67
N ARG A 202 15.58 6.28 15.67
CA ARG A 202 14.92 7.55 16.05
C ARG A 202 15.93 8.61 16.47
N THR A 203 16.87 8.25 17.34
CA THR A 203 17.93 9.15 17.78
C THR A 203 18.76 9.64 16.60
N GLU A 204 19.18 8.72 15.72
CA GLU A 204 19.99 9.09 14.54
C GLU A 204 19.22 9.98 13.56
N ILE A 205 17.90 9.74 13.33
CA ILE A 205 17.06 10.63 12.52
C ILE A 205 17.05 12.05 13.09
N ALA A 206 16.81 12.19 14.40
CA ALA A 206 16.79 13.48 15.06
C ALA A 206 18.12 14.22 14.96
N GLU A 207 19.24 13.53 15.19
CA GLU A 207 20.59 14.09 15.08
C GLU A 207 20.97 14.48 13.65
N ARG A 208 20.76 13.57 12.69
CA ARG A 208 21.16 13.76 11.28
C ARG A 208 20.35 14.82 10.54
N LEU A 209 19.10 15.03 10.93
CA LEU A 209 18.20 16.03 10.32
C LEU A 209 18.15 17.34 11.11
N ASP A 210 18.97 17.52 12.16
CA ASP A 210 18.90 18.67 13.07
C ASP A 210 17.48 18.89 13.65
N LEU A 211 16.84 17.81 14.11
CA LEU A 211 15.51 17.79 14.71
C LEU A 211 15.54 17.40 16.20
N THR A 212 16.67 17.60 16.87
CA THR A 212 16.83 17.27 18.30
C THR A 212 15.93 18.10 19.22
N GLN A 213 15.55 19.30 18.78
CA GLN A 213 14.61 20.20 19.51
C GLN A 213 13.16 20.07 18.99
N ALA A 214 12.91 19.27 17.95
CA ALA A 214 11.57 19.06 17.43
C ALA A 214 10.67 18.33 18.44
N ARG A 215 9.36 18.51 18.32
CA ARG A 215 8.40 17.70 19.09
C ARG A 215 8.36 16.29 18.51
N HIS A 216 8.52 15.29 19.38
CA HIS A 216 8.52 13.88 18.99
C HIS A 216 7.14 13.26 19.25
N PHE A 217 6.56 12.70 18.21
CA PHE A 217 5.28 12.01 18.24
C PHE A 217 5.48 10.54 17.85
N VAL A 218 5.12 9.64 18.74
CA VAL A 218 5.26 8.20 18.52
C VAL A 218 3.90 7.55 18.68
N SER A 219 3.23 7.32 17.57
CA SER A 219 1.97 6.58 17.57
C SER A 219 2.22 5.09 17.76
N SER A 220 1.22 4.39 18.28
CA SER A 220 1.28 2.93 18.42
C SER A 220 1.57 2.24 17.08
N PHE A 221 2.46 1.24 17.12
CA PHE A 221 2.73 0.35 15.98
C PHE A 221 1.70 -0.76 15.87
N ASP A 222 0.70 -0.83 16.76
CA ASP A 222 -0.30 -1.88 16.70
C ASP A 222 -1.21 -1.76 15.47
N ARG A 223 -1.41 -2.89 14.82
CA ARG A 223 -2.32 -3.08 13.70
C ARG A 223 -3.30 -4.20 14.05
N PRO A 224 -4.32 -3.91 14.88
CA PRO A 224 -5.22 -4.94 15.42
C PRO A 224 -6.01 -5.69 14.33
N ASN A 225 -6.22 -5.10 13.18
CA ASN A 225 -6.89 -5.70 12.04
C ASN A 225 -6.04 -6.72 11.26
N ILE A 226 -4.72 -6.78 11.47
CA ILE A 226 -3.84 -7.74 10.77
C ILE A 226 -3.69 -9.00 11.63
N GLN A 227 -4.04 -10.15 11.09
CA GLN A 227 -3.81 -11.45 11.70
C GLN A 227 -2.45 -12.01 11.30
N TYR A 228 -1.52 -12.15 12.25
CA TYR A 228 -0.18 -12.73 12.00
C TYR A 228 -0.22 -14.25 12.10
N ARG A 229 0.24 -14.93 11.04
CA ARG A 229 0.35 -16.39 10.97
C ARG A 229 1.71 -16.79 10.42
N ILE A 230 2.49 -17.56 11.17
CA ILE A 230 3.78 -18.10 10.74
C ILE A 230 3.71 -19.63 10.77
N GLU A 231 3.78 -20.23 9.60
CA GLU A 231 3.72 -21.68 9.45
C GLU A 231 5.08 -22.26 9.08
N ARG A 232 5.31 -23.49 9.47
CA ARG A 232 6.46 -24.26 8.95
C ARG A 232 6.28 -24.49 7.45
N LYS A 233 7.35 -24.33 6.71
CA LYS A 233 7.39 -24.61 5.27
C LYS A 233 7.23 -26.13 5.02
N ASP A 234 6.13 -26.51 4.38
CA ASP A 234 5.81 -27.88 3.97
C ASP A 234 5.03 -27.81 2.66
N GLY A 235 5.79 -27.77 1.54
CA GLY A 235 5.18 -27.47 0.24
C GLY A 235 4.56 -26.07 0.19
N ALA A 236 5.34 -25.01 0.46
CA ALA A 236 4.90 -23.63 0.64
C ALA A 236 3.93 -23.10 -0.44
N ARG A 237 4.08 -23.54 -1.71
CA ARG A 237 3.14 -23.19 -2.78
C ARG A 237 1.73 -23.76 -2.52
N ASN A 238 1.65 -25.02 -2.13
CA ASN A 238 0.37 -25.65 -1.81
C ASN A 238 -0.25 -25.08 -0.53
N GLN A 239 0.57 -24.65 0.44
CA GLN A 239 0.09 -23.93 1.62
C GLN A 239 -0.50 -22.58 1.23
N LEU A 240 0.19 -21.81 0.39
CA LEU A 240 -0.30 -20.56 -0.16
C LEU A 240 -1.62 -20.77 -0.93
N LEU A 241 -1.69 -21.76 -1.81
CA LEU A 241 -2.90 -22.03 -2.61
C LEU A 241 -4.11 -22.34 -1.72
N ARG A 242 -3.89 -23.11 -0.64
CA ARG A 242 -4.95 -23.38 0.35
C ARG A 242 -5.43 -22.10 1.02
N LEU A 243 -4.50 -21.22 1.44
CA LEU A 243 -4.83 -19.93 2.04
C LEU A 243 -5.69 -19.09 1.06
N LEU A 244 -5.23 -18.96 -0.19
CA LEU A 244 -5.92 -18.14 -1.19
C LEU A 244 -7.32 -18.67 -1.52
N ARG A 245 -7.47 -19.99 -1.72
CA ARG A 245 -8.78 -20.58 -2.06
C ARG A 245 -9.76 -20.63 -0.90
N ALA A 246 -9.26 -20.82 0.34
CA ALA A 246 -10.11 -20.99 1.51
C ALA A 246 -10.53 -19.66 2.14
N GLU A 247 -9.68 -18.64 2.08
CA GLU A 247 -9.85 -17.42 2.87
C GLU A 247 -9.82 -16.13 2.05
N HIS A 248 -9.16 -16.13 0.89
CA HIS A 248 -8.91 -14.92 0.08
C HIS A 248 -9.26 -15.09 -1.41
N ALA A 249 -10.31 -15.87 -1.70
CA ALA A 249 -10.74 -16.09 -3.08
C ALA A 249 -11.25 -14.80 -3.73
N GLY A 250 -10.59 -14.36 -4.82
CA GLY A 250 -10.93 -13.14 -5.53
C GLY A 250 -10.53 -11.83 -4.83
N GLU A 251 -9.73 -11.91 -3.78
CA GLU A 251 -9.23 -10.74 -3.05
C GLU A 251 -7.83 -10.33 -3.52
N ALA A 252 -7.54 -9.02 -3.43
CA ALA A 252 -6.23 -8.47 -3.75
C ALA A 252 -5.22 -8.79 -2.64
N GLY A 253 -4.00 -9.17 -3.04
CA GLY A 253 -2.94 -9.48 -2.09
C GLY A 253 -1.54 -9.42 -2.68
N ILE A 254 -0.54 -9.54 -1.80
CA ILE A 254 0.88 -9.49 -2.17
C ILE A 254 1.57 -10.78 -1.71
N VAL A 255 2.37 -11.39 -2.59
CA VAL A 255 3.18 -12.57 -2.28
C VAL A 255 4.66 -12.24 -2.44
N TYR A 256 5.40 -12.19 -1.35
CA TYR A 256 6.83 -11.88 -1.36
C TYR A 256 7.69 -13.12 -1.57
N CYS A 257 8.65 -13.00 -2.50
CA CYS A 257 9.67 -14.00 -2.79
C CYS A 257 11.08 -13.37 -2.78
N LEU A 258 12.09 -14.13 -2.37
CA LEU A 258 13.47 -13.65 -2.27
C LEU A 258 14.14 -13.40 -3.63
N SER A 259 13.81 -14.15 -4.68
CA SER A 259 14.48 -14.10 -5.98
C SER A 259 13.54 -13.83 -7.15
N ARG A 260 14.04 -13.12 -8.18
CA ARG A 260 13.32 -12.79 -9.42
C ARG A 260 12.74 -14.04 -10.10
N ASN A 261 13.57 -15.07 -10.32
CA ASN A 261 13.14 -16.33 -10.93
C ASN A 261 12.04 -17.08 -10.14
N LYS A 262 11.99 -16.88 -8.80
CA LYS A 262 10.93 -17.45 -7.98
C LYS A 262 9.64 -16.67 -8.15
N VAL A 263 9.72 -15.35 -8.26
CA VAL A 263 8.58 -14.46 -8.55
C VAL A 263 7.89 -14.90 -9.83
N ASP A 264 8.64 -14.98 -10.94
CA ASP A 264 8.09 -15.38 -12.26
C ASP A 264 7.40 -16.75 -12.20
N ARG A 265 8.10 -17.76 -11.64
CA ARG A 265 7.57 -19.12 -11.52
C ARG A 265 6.35 -19.24 -10.60
N VAL A 266 6.26 -18.42 -9.56
CA VAL A 266 5.10 -18.43 -8.65
C VAL A 266 3.93 -17.72 -9.29
N ALA A 267 4.14 -16.58 -9.95
CA ALA A 267 3.08 -15.86 -10.66
C ALA A 267 2.49 -16.73 -11.78
N GLU A 268 3.31 -17.32 -12.62
CA GLU A 268 2.88 -18.23 -13.69
C GLU A 268 2.08 -19.42 -13.10
N TRP A 269 2.61 -20.05 -12.05
CA TRP A 269 1.93 -21.18 -11.41
C TRP A 269 0.58 -20.78 -10.80
N LEU A 270 0.45 -19.60 -10.19
CA LEU A 270 -0.83 -19.10 -9.67
C LEU A 270 -1.83 -18.85 -10.79
N CYS A 271 -1.39 -18.30 -11.93
CA CYS A 271 -2.23 -18.14 -13.12
C CYS A 271 -2.74 -19.50 -13.64
N GLN A 272 -1.90 -20.54 -13.67
CA GLN A 272 -2.30 -21.91 -14.02
C GLN A 272 -3.31 -22.50 -13.03
N GLN A 273 -3.35 -22.00 -11.79
CA GLN A 273 -4.34 -22.40 -10.77
C GLN A 273 -5.64 -21.55 -10.82
N GLY A 274 -5.80 -20.66 -11.83
CA GLY A 274 -6.96 -19.80 -12.01
C GLY A 274 -6.96 -18.55 -11.11
N ILE A 275 -5.81 -18.15 -10.58
CA ILE A 275 -5.64 -16.94 -9.75
C ILE A 275 -5.00 -15.87 -10.63
N ASN A 276 -5.60 -14.67 -10.71
CA ASN A 276 -5.05 -13.54 -11.45
C ASN A 276 -3.79 -13.00 -10.76
N ALA A 277 -2.61 -13.44 -11.18
CA ALA A 277 -1.33 -13.11 -10.55
C ALA A 277 -0.39 -12.39 -11.52
N LEU A 278 0.31 -11.35 -11.03
CA LEU A 278 1.26 -10.55 -11.79
C LEU A 278 2.65 -10.59 -11.12
N PRO A 279 3.74 -10.80 -11.89
CA PRO A 279 5.09 -10.70 -11.36
C PRO A 279 5.55 -9.26 -11.26
N TYR A 280 6.35 -8.93 -10.20
CA TYR A 280 6.98 -7.63 -10.04
C TYR A 280 8.38 -7.74 -9.42
N HIS A 281 9.41 -7.35 -10.17
CA HIS A 281 10.80 -7.32 -9.69
C HIS A 281 11.66 -6.40 -10.55
N ALA A 282 12.81 -5.99 -10.05
CA ALA A 282 13.73 -5.04 -10.72
C ALA A 282 14.31 -5.54 -12.07
N GLY A 283 14.15 -6.83 -12.40
CA GLY A 283 14.58 -7.40 -13.68
C GLY A 283 13.57 -7.20 -14.81
N LEU A 284 12.34 -6.78 -14.51
CA LEU A 284 11.34 -6.42 -15.54
C LEU A 284 11.67 -5.04 -16.11
N SER A 285 11.31 -4.81 -17.38
CA SER A 285 11.43 -3.49 -18.00
C SER A 285 10.55 -2.45 -17.30
N GLY A 286 10.93 -1.17 -17.38
CA GLY A 286 10.18 -0.07 -16.78
C GLY A 286 8.69 -0.08 -17.16
N PRO A 287 8.33 -0.10 -18.46
CA PRO A 287 6.94 -0.13 -18.90
C PRO A 287 6.14 -1.34 -18.38
N VAL A 288 6.76 -2.53 -18.30
CA VAL A 288 6.08 -3.73 -17.77
C VAL A 288 5.82 -3.58 -16.26
N ARG A 289 6.79 -3.05 -15.50
CA ARG A 289 6.60 -2.79 -14.07
C ARG A 289 5.47 -1.80 -13.84
N GLU A 290 5.46 -0.72 -14.60
CA GLU A 290 4.42 0.30 -14.51
C GLU A 290 3.04 -0.27 -14.85
N LYS A 291 2.92 -1.02 -15.96
CA LYS A 291 1.67 -1.71 -16.35
C LYS A 291 1.17 -2.64 -15.24
N HIS A 292 2.04 -3.48 -14.66
CA HIS A 292 1.64 -4.40 -13.60
C HIS A 292 1.23 -3.66 -12.31
N GLN A 293 1.92 -2.58 -11.96
CA GLN A 293 1.57 -1.73 -10.83
C GLN A 293 0.21 -1.05 -11.04
N GLN A 294 -0.02 -0.47 -12.21
CA GLN A 294 -1.29 0.17 -12.56
C GLN A 294 -2.45 -0.83 -12.51
N ARG A 295 -2.27 -2.03 -13.06
CA ARG A 295 -3.27 -3.09 -12.97
C ARG A 295 -3.56 -3.47 -11.52
N PHE A 296 -2.53 -3.65 -10.69
CA PHE A 296 -2.72 -3.96 -9.27
C PHE A 296 -3.48 -2.87 -8.53
N LEU A 297 -3.21 -1.60 -8.83
CA LEU A 297 -3.87 -0.46 -8.18
C LEU A 297 -5.33 -0.29 -8.64
N ARG A 298 -5.62 -0.58 -9.92
CA ARG A 298 -6.92 -0.30 -10.56
C ARG A 298 -7.86 -1.50 -10.62
N GLU A 299 -7.33 -2.72 -10.72
CA GLU A 299 -8.14 -3.94 -10.82
C GLU A 299 -8.34 -4.60 -9.45
N ASP A 300 -9.49 -5.23 -9.27
CA ASP A 300 -9.81 -6.01 -8.07
C ASP A 300 -9.27 -7.44 -8.21
N GLY A 301 -8.98 -8.08 -7.07
CA GLY A 301 -8.64 -9.50 -7.01
C GLY A 301 -7.27 -9.87 -7.61
N ILE A 302 -6.38 -8.89 -7.86
CA ILE A 302 -5.03 -9.17 -8.35
C ILE A 302 -4.12 -9.59 -7.21
N VAL A 303 -3.37 -10.65 -7.44
CA VAL A 303 -2.29 -11.12 -6.57
C VAL A 303 -0.94 -10.68 -7.15
N MET A 304 -0.29 -9.73 -6.51
CA MET A 304 1.05 -9.30 -6.91
C MET A 304 2.10 -10.24 -6.32
N VAL A 305 2.83 -10.95 -7.16
CA VAL A 305 3.97 -11.77 -6.73
C VAL A 305 5.25 -10.97 -6.93
N ALA A 306 5.99 -10.68 -5.85
CA ALA A 306 7.04 -9.69 -5.93
C ALA A 306 8.29 -10.02 -5.11
N THR A 307 9.41 -9.37 -5.47
CA THR A 307 10.53 -9.18 -4.55
C THR A 307 10.29 -7.92 -3.71
N ILE A 308 11.21 -7.61 -2.78
CA ILE A 308 11.21 -6.36 -2.00
C ILE A 308 11.18 -5.09 -2.89
N ALA A 309 11.44 -5.20 -4.20
CA ALA A 309 11.32 -4.10 -5.15
C ALA A 309 9.86 -3.60 -5.31
N PHE A 310 8.87 -4.44 -5.02
CA PHE A 310 7.46 -4.05 -4.87
C PHE A 310 7.22 -3.68 -3.41
N GLY A 311 7.68 -2.53 -3.04
CA GLY A 311 7.76 -2.14 -1.66
C GLY A 311 7.23 -0.75 -1.43
N MET A 312 8.15 0.17 -1.19
CA MET A 312 7.82 1.56 -0.91
C MET A 312 6.97 2.16 -2.04
N GLY A 313 5.95 2.93 -1.69
CA GLY A 313 5.09 3.61 -2.65
C GLY A 313 3.81 2.89 -3.08
N ILE A 314 3.51 1.70 -2.59
CA ILE A 314 2.23 1.04 -2.85
C ILE A 314 1.23 1.41 -1.77
N ASP A 315 0.20 2.16 -2.15
CA ASP A 315 -0.85 2.66 -1.24
C ASP A 315 -2.25 2.16 -1.63
N LYS A 316 -2.37 0.87 -1.98
CA LYS A 316 -3.66 0.22 -2.19
C LYS A 316 -4.28 -0.14 -0.83
N PRO A 317 -5.44 0.43 -0.46
CA PRO A 317 -6.02 0.27 0.89
C PRO A 317 -6.61 -1.11 1.15
N ASP A 318 -7.14 -1.77 0.13
CA ASP A 318 -7.91 -3.01 0.16
C ASP A 318 -7.08 -4.28 -0.06
N VAL A 319 -5.80 -4.27 0.25
CA VAL A 319 -4.95 -5.47 0.26
C VAL A 319 -5.37 -6.37 1.42
N ARG A 320 -5.97 -7.53 1.11
CA ARG A 320 -6.52 -8.43 2.15
C ARG A 320 -5.51 -9.40 2.73
N PHE A 321 -4.42 -9.68 2.03
CA PHE A 321 -3.34 -10.52 2.56
C PHE A 321 -1.97 -10.11 2.06
N VAL A 322 -0.97 -10.35 2.91
CA VAL A 322 0.45 -10.34 2.54
C VAL A 322 1.03 -11.70 2.92
N ALA A 323 1.57 -12.40 1.94
CA ALA A 323 2.12 -13.73 2.10
C ALA A 323 3.63 -13.76 1.82
N HIS A 324 4.41 -14.41 2.68
CA HIS A 324 5.85 -14.59 2.50
C HIS A 324 6.17 -16.06 2.20
N LEU A 325 6.71 -16.33 1.01
CA LEU A 325 7.22 -17.65 0.62
C LEU A 325 8.70 -17.84 0.95
N ASP A 326 9.36 -16.79 1.40
CA ASP A 326 10.73 -16.78 1.92
C ASP A 326 10.79 -15.84 3.14
N LEU A 327 11.75 -16.11 4.04
CA LEU A 327 11.94 -15.31 5.24
C LEU A 327 12.41 -13.89 4.90
N PRO A 328 11.77 -12.83 5.44
CA PRO A 328 12.28 -11.47 5.39
C PRO A 328 13.63 -11.32 6.09
N LYS A 329 14.41 -10.32 5.72
CA LYS A 329 15.76 -10.10 6.29
C LYS A 329 15.73 -9.61 7.73
N SER A 330 14.65 -8.92 8.13
CA SER A 330 14.53 -8.32 9.46
C SER A 330 13.06 -8.17 9.88
N ILE A 331 12.82 -7.89 11.15
CA ILE A 331 11.49 -7.60 11.69
C ILE A 331 10.94 -6.31 11.10
N GLU A 332 11.77 -5.29 10.88
CA GLU A 332 11.35 -4.02 10.27
C GLU A 332 10.83 -4.25 8.84
N SER A 333 11.58 -4.99 8.02
CA SER A 333 11.13 -5.36 6.67
C SER A 333 9.81 -6.14 6.72
N TYR A 334 9.72 -7.14 7.60
CA TYR A 334 8.49 -7.92 7.80
C TYR A 334 7.30 -7.05 8.21
N TYR A 335 7.50 -6.13 9.17
CA TYR A 335 6.47 -5.21 9.62
C TYR A 335 6.04 -4.24 8.51
N GLN A 336 6.99 -3.68 7.77
CA GLN A 336 6.71 -2.77 6.66
C GLN A 336 5.96 -3.47 5.50
N GLU A 337 6.37 -4.70 5.16
CA GLU A 337 5.74 -5.50 4.12
C GLU A 337 4.33 -5.94 4.52
N THR A 338 4.15 -6.47 5.74
CA THR A 338 2.83 -6.87 6.26
C THR A 338 1.91 -5.68 6.52
N GLY A 339 2.48 -4.52 6.86
CA GLY A 339 1.76 -3.26 7.06
C GLY A 339 1.03 -2.72 5.82
N ARG A 340 1.28 -3.30 4.63
CA ARG A 340 0.54 -2.99 3.40
C ARG A 340 -0.86 -3.57 3.40
N ALA A 341 -1.11 -4.60 4.20
CA ALA A 341 -2.42 -5.22 4.32
C ALA A 341 -3.36 -4.36 5.18
N GLY A 342 -4.64 -4.31 4.79
CA GLY A 342 -5.71 -3.73 5.60
C GLY A 342 -5.50 -2.26 5.96
N ARG A 343 -5.04 -1.41 5.06
CA ARG A 343 -4.87 0.03 5.32
C ARG A 343 -6.19 0.75 5.53
N ASP A 344 -7.26 0.21 5.01
CA ASP A 344 -8.64 0.66 5.21
C ASP A 344 -9.22 0.29 6.59
N GLY A 345 -8.45 -0.40 7.45
CA GLY A 345 -8.88 -0.86 8.76
C GLY A 345 -9.64 -2.20 8.76
N ASN A 346 -9.98 -2.73 7.59
CA ASN A 346 -10.65 -4.03 7.48
C ASN A 346 -9.71 -5.19 7.80
N PRO A 347 -10.24 -6.35 8.22
CA PRO A 347 -9.46 -7.54 8.52
C PRO A 347 -8.54 -7.95 7.37
N ALA A 348 -7.30 -8.29 7.70
CA ALA A 348 -6.30 -8.72 6.74
C ALA A 348 -5.37 -9.78 7.35
N THR A 349 -4.73 -10.58 6.51
CA THR A 349 -3.86 -11.68 6.94
C THR A 349 -2.40 -11.42 6.54
N ALA A 350 -1.49 -11.49 7.51
CA ALA A 350 -0.05 -11.59 7.30
C ALA A 350 0.36 -13.06 7.50
N TRP A 351 0.63 -13.76 6.39
CA TRP A 351 0.99 -15.17 6.40
C TRP A 351 2.43 -15.39 5.96
N MET A 352 3.14 -16.30 6.61
CA MET A 352 4.50 -16.65 6.21
C MET A 352 4.73 -18.16 6.34
N ALA A 353 5.35 -18.76 5.30
CA ALA A 353 5.91 -20.11 5.36
C ALA A 353 7.43 -20.03 5.51
N TYR A 354 7.97 -20.58 6.59
CA TYR A 354 9.36 -20.46 6.97
C TYR A 354 10.01 -21.82 7.22
N GLY A 355 11.29 -21.97 6.82
CA GLY A 355 12.11 -23.15 7.03
C GLY A 355 13.56 -22.81 7.36
N LEU A 356 14.32 -23.79 7.86
CA LEU A 356 15.74 -23.58 8.19
C LEU A 356 16.59 -23.26 6.95
N GLU A 357 16.19 -23.77 5.79
CA GLU A 357 16.82 -23.46 4.50
C GLU A 357 16.77 -21.99 4.13
N ASP A 358 15.74 -21.26 4.58
CA ASP A 358 15.65 -19.80 4.36
C ASP A 358 16.70 -19.07 5.19
N ALA A 359 16.87 -19.47 6.46
CA ALA A 359 17.90 -18.90 7.35
C ALA A 359 19.31 -19.13 6.80
N ILE A 360 19.61 -20.37 6.37
CA ILE A 360 20.89 -20.73 5.77
C ILE A 360 21.18 -19.87 4.53
N LYS A 361 20.19 -19.78 3.64
CA LYS A 361 20.32 -19.00 2.40
C LYS A 361 20.56 -17.50 2.65
N LEU A 362 19.82 -16.91 3.60
CA LEU A 362 20.01 -15.50 3.95
C LEU A 362 21.38 -15.24 4.59
N LYS A 363 21.85 -16.12 5.49
CA LYS A 363 23.21 -16.03 6.08
C LYS A 363 24.29 -16.13 4.99
N GLN A 364 24.15 -17.03 4.01
CA GLN A 364 25.06 -17.13 2.87
C GLN A 364 25.09 -15.85 2.02
N MET A 365 23.92 -15.26 1.75
CA MET A 365 23.84 -13.99 1.01
C MET A 365 24.51 -12.85 1.79
N LEU A 366 24.35 -12.78 3.10
CA LEU A 366 25.01 -11.79 3.95
C LEU A 366 26.55 -11.95 3.93
N ALA A 367 27.05 -13.18 3.95
CA ALA A 367 28.48 -13.47 3.86
C ALA A 367 29.09 -12.93 2.56
N GLN A 368 28.34 -13.06 1.44
CA GLN A 368 28.78 -12.63 0.11
C GLN A 368 28.58 -11.13 -0.16
N SER A 369 27.91 -10.41 0.76
CA SER A 369 27.68 -8.98 0.59
C SER A 369 28.98 -8.18 0.68
N SER A 370 29.06 -7.05 -0.05
CA SER A 370 30.20 -6.14 -0.06
C SER A 370 30.26 -5.20 1.16
N GLY A 371 29.33 -5.32 2.11
CA GLY A 371 29.29 -4.50 3.32
C GLY A 371 30.51 -4.74 4.23
N ASN A 372 30.89 -3.71 5.01
CA ASN A 372 31.92 -3.85 6.02
C ASN A 372 31.49 -4.82 7.15
N GLU A 373 32.43 -5.27 7.97
CA GLU A 373 32.16 -6.25 9.03
C GLU A 373 31.12 -5.78 10.06
N GLN A 374 31.07 -4.49 10.36
CA GLN A 374 30.06 -3.93 11.26
C GLN A 374 28.66 -4.00 10.65
N HIS A 375 28.53 -3.72 9.37
CA HIS A 375 27.26 -3.85 8.64
C HIS A 375 26.78 -5.30 8.63
N LYS A 376 27.67 -6.25 8.31
CA LYS A 376 27.35 -7.69 8.32
C LYS A 376 26.90 -8.19 9.70
N ARG A 377 27.55 -7.71 10.79
CA ARG A 377 27.13 -8.04 12.17
C ARG A 377 25.72 -7.52 12.47
N ASN A 378 25.43 -6.30 12.11
CA ASN A 378 24.12 -5.70 12.32
C ASN A 378 23.03 -6.43 11.55
N GLU A 379 23.27 -6.73 10.27
CA GLU A 379 22.31 -7.49 9.45
C GLU A 379 22.09 -8.92 9.99
N ASN A 380 23.16 -9.58 10.50
CA ASN A 380 23.03 -10.89 11.14
C ASN A 380 22.19 -10.80 12.42
N GLN A 381 22.38 -9.78 13.26
CA GLN A 381 21.59 -9.58 14.47
C GLN A 381 20.10 -9.36 14.15
N ARG A 382 19.78 -8.59 13.10
CA ARG A 382 18.41 -8.39 12.62
C ARG A 382 17.78 -9.69 12.13
N LEU A 383 18.53 -10.48 11.37
CA LEU A 383 18.09 -11.78 10.92
C LEU A 383 17.83 -12.73 12.09
N GLU A 384 18.67 -12.73 13.11
CA GLU A 384 18.48 -13.53 14.33
C GLU A 384 17.22 -13.12 15.09
N SER A 385 16.94 -11.81 15.20
CA SER A 385 15.70 -11.30 15.77
C SER A 385 14.47 -11.79 14.99
N MET A 386 14.54 -11.78 13.66
CA MET A 386 13.46 -12.28 12.79
C MET A 386 13.25 -13.79 12.96
N LEU A 387 14.33 -14.57 13.04
CA LEU A 387 14.27 -16.00 13.35
C LEU A 387 13.66 -16.27 14.72
N GLY A 388 14.04 -15.49 15.73
CA GLY A 388 13.44 -15.52 17.06
C GLY A 388 11.93 -15.35 17.00
N LEU A 389 11.42 -14.34 16.28
CA LEU A 389 9.98 -14.10 16.07
C LEU A 389 9.27 -15.33 15.46
N CYS A 390 9.92 -16.07 14.56
CA CYS A 390 9.32 -17.25 13.93
C CYS A 390 9.09 -18.40 14.91
N GLU A 391 9.91 -18.54 15.95
CA GLU A 391 9.91 -19.69 16.87
C GLU A 391 9.30 -19.39 18.25
N ILE A 392 8.81 -18.19 18.51
CA ILE A 392 8.17 -17.88 19.79
C ILE A 392 6.91 -18.72 20.01
N THR A 393 6.62 -18.97 21.28
CA THR A 393 5.44 -19.71 21.74
C THR A 393 4.36 -18.82 22.37
N HIS A 394 4.67 -17.56 22.61
CA HIS A 394 3.77 -16.51 23.11
C HIS A 394 3.27 -15.62 21.99
N CYS A 395 2.50 -14.59 22.32
CA CYS A 395 1.85 -13.71 21.34
C CYS A 395 2.85 -13.04 20.37
N ARG A 396 2.68 -13.25 19.06
CA ARG A 396 3.54 -12.64 18.03
C ARG A 396 3.45 -11.15 17.99
N ARG A 397 2.24 -10.60 18.19
CA ARG A 397 2.03 -9.14 18.18
C ARG A 397 2.73 -8.48 19.35
N GLN A 398 2.68 -9.08 20.55
CA GLN A 398 3.46 -8.59 21.70
C GLN A 398 4.96 -8.57 21.39
N ALA A 399 5.48 -9.60 20.75
CA ALA A 399 6.89 -9.65 20.37
C ALA A 399 7.26 -8.63 19.31
N LEU A 400 6.39 -8.40 18.31
CA LEU A 400 6.58 -7.36 17.30
C LEU A 400 6.58 -5.95 17.92
N LEU A 401 5.62 -5.63 18.77
CA LEU A 401 5.51 -4.34 19.43
C LEU A 401 6.68 -4.11 20.38
N HIS A 402 7.07 -5.14 21.14
CA HIS A 402 8.23 -5.06 22.04
C HIS A 402 9.53 -4.75 21.29
N TYR A 403 9.71 -5.27 20.07
CA TYR A 403 10.85 -4.93 19.22
C TYR A 403 10.92 -3.42 18.89
N PHE A 404 9.77 -2.77 18.77
CA PHE A 404 9.66 -1.31 18.56
C PHE A 404 9.57 -0.51 19.86
N ALA A 405 9.91 -1.13 21.01
CA ALA A 405 9.85 -0.52 22.34
C ALA A 405 8.43 -0.16 22.80
N GLU A 406 7.40 -0.84 22.29
CA GLU A 406 6.02 -0.72 22.70
C GLU A 406 5.56 -1.95 23.49
N THR A 407 4.82 -1.74 24.57
CA THR A 407 4.32 -2.81 25.42
C THR A 407 2.83 -3.03 25.18
N LEU A 408 2.45 -4.25 24.82
CA LEU A 408 1.06 -4.69 24.79
C LEU A 408 0.80 -5.54 26.05
N GLU A 409 0.00 -5.05 26.97
CA GLU A 409 -0.22 -5.68 28.29
C GLU A 409 -0.82 -7.08 28.18
N LYS A 410 -1.74 -7.30 27.24
CA LYS A 410 -2.45 -8.58 27.07
C LYS A 410 -2.14 -9.21 25.71
N PRO A 411 -2.13 -10.55 25.60
CA PRO A 411 -2.04 -11.23 24.31
C PRO A 411 -3.13 -10.73 23.35
N CYS A 412 -2.79 -10.59 22.07
CA CYS A 412 -3.68 -9.95 21.08
C CYS A 412 -4.96 -10.75 20.74
N GLY A 413 -5.03 -12.03 21.08
CA GLY A 413 -6.14 -12.92 20.74
C GLY A 413 -6.34 -13.21 19.24
N ASN A 414 -5.52 -12.62 18.37
CA ASN A 414 -5.71 -12.65 16.90
C ASN A 414 -4.51 -13.22 16.11
N CYS A 415 -3.39 -13.58 16.72
CA CYS A 415 -2.29 -14.25 16.02
C CYS A 415 -2.39 -15.76 16.13
N ASP A 416 -1.62 -16.49 15.29
CA ASP A 416 -1.61 -17.96 15.29
C ASP A 416 -1.29 -18.58 16.65
N THR A 417 -0.35 -18.00 17.41
CA THR A 417 0.01 -18.49 18.74
C THR A 417 -1.02 -18.18 19.83
N CYS A 418 -1.85 -17.15 19.66
CA CYS A 418 -2.98 -16.88 20.55
C CYS A 418 -4.18 -17.77 20.25
N LEU A 419 -4.49 -17.99 18.95
CA LEU A 419 -5.63 -18.79 18.51
C LEU A 419 -5.38 -20.30 18.66
N HIS A 420 -4.14 -20.70 18.44
CA HIS A 420 -3.68 -22.08 18.52
C HIS A 420 -2.33 -22.15 19.26
N PRO A 421 -2.34 -22.02 20.59
CA PRO A 421 -1.11 -22.06 21.38
C PRO A 421 -0.30 -23.32 21.06
N PRO A 422 0.99 -23.18 20.72
CA PRO A 422 1.81 -24.34 20.40
C PRO A 422 2.07 -25.18 21.64
N GLU A 423 1.91 -26.52 21.53
CA GLU A 423 2.38 -27.43 22.57
C GLU A 423 3.91 -27.33 22.69
N THR A 424 4.39 -27.33 23.90
CA THR A 424 5.83 -27.39 24.21
C THR A 424 6.17 -28.70 24.90
N PHE A 425 7.42 -29.09 24.82
CA PHE A 425 7.95 -30.24 25.54
C PHE A 425 9.32 -29.93 26.13
N ASP A 426 9.70 -30.60 27.19
CA ASP A 426 11.06 -30.50 27.68
C ASP A 426 12.01 -31.18 26.69
N ALA A 427 12.80 -30.33 26.02
CA ALA A 427 13.76 -30.72 25.00
C ALA A 427 15.21 -30.68 25.51
N THR A 428 15.42 -30.60 26.81
CA THR A 428 16.76 -30.46 27.43
C THR A 428 17.69 -31.56 26.94
N GLU A 429 17.29 -32.82 27.06
CA GLU A 429 18.09 -33.97 26.61
C GLU A 429 18.28 -33.99 25.08
N ALA A 430 17.22 -33.70 24.34
CA ALA A 430 17.29 -33.61 22.87
C ALA A 430 18.27 -32.49 22.41
N ALA A 431 18.24 -31.34 23.08
CA ALA A 431 19.16 -30.24 22.80
C ALA A 431 20.62 -30.65 23.13
N GLN A 432 20.85 -31.34 24.25
CA GLN A 432 22.17 -31.84 24.59
C GLN A 432 22.70 -32.84 23.56
N LYS A 433 21.87 -33.76 23.08
CA LYS A 433 22.22 -34.69 21.98
C LYS A 433 22.56 -33.95 20.70
N ALA A 434 21.71 -32.97 20.29
CA ALA A 434 21.93 -32.18 19.10
C ALA A 434 23.22 -31.33 19.14
N LEU A 435 23.42 -30.59 20.25
CA LEU A 435 24.60 -29.75 20.47
C LEU A 435 25.88 -30.60 20.56
N SER A 436 25.84 -31.73 21.27
CA SER A 436 26.95 -32.69 21.36
C SER A 436 27.30 -33.30 20.00
N CYS A 437 26.30 -33.61 19.17
CA CYS A 437 26.51 -34.09 17.81
C CYS A 437 27.25 -33.06 16.96
N VAL A 438 26.84 -31.78 17.01
CA VAL A 438 27.53 -30.68 16.32
C VAL A 438 29.00 -30.60 16.76
N TYR A 439 29.28 -30.69 18.06
CA TYR A 439 30.64 -30.68 18.60
C TYR A 439 31.47 -31.87 18.12
N ARG A 440 30.93 -33.09 18.23
CA ARG A 440 31.62 -34.34 17.92
C ARG A 440 31.90 -34.52 16.43
N THR A 441 31.11 -33.90 15.56
CA THR A 441 31.33 -33.90 14.12
C THR A 441 32.21 -32.73 13.64
N GLY A 442 32.86 -32.01 14.59
CA GLY A 442 33.85 -30.96 14.29
C GLY A 442 33.23 -29.65 13.79
N GLN A 443 31.93 -29.42 13.94
CA GLN A 443 31.23 -28.17 13.59
C GLN A 443 31.36 -27.78 12.10
N ARG A 444 31.42 -28.78 11.21
CA ARG A 444 31.64 -28.61 9.76
C ARG A 444 30.53 -29.17 8.89
N PHE A 445 29.49 -29.69 9.51
CA PHE A 445 28.41 -30.39 8.79
C PHE A 445 27.07 -29.72 8.93
N GLY A 446 26.27 -29.82 7.88
CA GLY A 446 24.88 -29.30 7.87
C GLY A 446 23.90 -30.27 8.54
N VAL A 447 22.70 -29.77 8.77
CA VAL A 447 21.62 -30.43 9.53
C VAL A 447 21.33 -31.87 9.08
N ASN A 448 21.27 -32.14 7.77
CA ASN A 448 20.95 -33.50 7.30
C ASN A 448 21.99 -34.53 7.73
N HIS A 449 23.27 -34.20 7.65
CA HIS A 449 24.36 -35.06 8.10
C HIS A 449 24.29 -35.30 9.61
N LEU A 450 24.03 -34.27 10.40
CA LEU A 450 23.89 -34.40 11.87
C LEU A 450 22.69 -35.28 12.25
N ILE A 451 21.60 -35.21 11.48
CA ILE A 451 20.44 -36.07 11.66
C ILE A 451 20.79 -37.53 11.33
N ASP A 452 21.50 -37.78 10.21
CA ASP A 452 21.96 -39.12 9.84
C ASP A 452 22.81 -39.73 10.97
N VAL A 453 23.72 -38.94 11.58
CA VAL A 453 24.52 -39.38 12.72
C VAL A 453 23.63 -39.73 13.95
N LEU A 454 22.70 -38.82 14.32
CA LEU A 454 21.82 -39.02 15.49
C LEU A 454 20.87 -40.21 15.32
N THR A 455 20.38 -40.46 14.12
CA THR A 455 19.41 -41.52 13.80
C THR A 455 20.05 -42.82 13.34
N GLY A 456 21.38 -42.88 13.30
CA GLY A 456 22.11 -44.09 12.88
C GLY A 456 21.97 -44.41 11.37
N ASN A 457 21.66 -43.43 10.55
CA ASN A 457 21.57 -43.61 9.10
C ASN A 457 22.98 -43.50 8.47
N ARG A 458 23.55 -44.67 8.15
CA ARG A 458 24.90 -44.79 7.59
C ARG A 458 24.93 -44.41 6.11
N SER A 459 24.91 -43.12 5.80
CA SER A 459 25.17 -42.63 4.46
C SER A 459 26.68 -42.69 4.12
N ASP A 460 27.01 -42.68 2.80
CA ASP A 460 28.41 -42.64 2.33
C ASP A 460 29.20 -41.49 2.94
N LYS A 461 28.53 -40.33 3.14
CA LYS A 461 29.13 -39.15 3.78
C LYS A 461 29.43 -39.34 5.25
N VAL A 462 28.59 -40.08 6.00
CA VAL A 462 28.80 -40.38 7.39
C VAL A 462 29.95 -41.36 7.56
N ALA A 463 29.97 -42.43 6.73
CA ALA A 463 31.02 -43.44 6.76
C ALA A 463 32.39 -42.87 6.35
N SER A 464 32.44 -42.06 5.29
CA SER A 464 33.72 -41.43 4.82
C SER A 464 34.28 -40.39 5.80
N ALA A 465 33.43 -39.79 6.61
CA ALA A 465 33.84 -38.87 7.68
C ALA A 465 34.18 -39.57 9.00
N GLY A 466 33.92 -40.88 9.10
CA GLY A 466 34.13 -41.67 10.33
C GLY A 466 33.15 -41.34 11.44
N HIS A 467 32.00 -40.75 11.11
CA HIS A 467 31.02 -40.31 12.11
C HIS A 467 30.06 -41.40 12.55
N ASP A 468 30.11 -42.59 11.99
CA ASP A 468 29.47 -43.79 12.47
C ASP A 468 30.19 -44.41 13.73
N HIS A 469 31.33 -43.80 14.13
CA HIS A 469 32.08 -44.19 15.35
C HIS A 469 32.07 -43.11 16.45
N VAL A 470 31.42 -41.95 16.24
CA VAL A 470 31.35 -40.92 17.29
C VAL A 470 30.36 -41.33 18.41
N SER A 471 30.57 -40.82 19.63
CA SER A 471 29.71 -41.15 20.78
C SER A 471 28.25 -40.71 20.62
N THR A 472 27.95 -39.85 19.62
CA THR A 472 26.61 -39.39 19.28
C THR A 472 25.98 -40.18 18.13
N TRP A 473 26.61 -41.24 17.67
CA TRP A 473 26.04 -42.13 16.68
C TRP A 473 24.83 -42.92 17.25
N ASN A 474 23.71 -42.81 16.54
CA ASN A 474 22.49 -43.57 16.82
C ASN A 474 21.87 -43.34 18.21
N ILE A 475 22.13 -42.18 18.86
CA ILE A 475 21.55 -41.88 20.20
C ILE A 475 20.23 -41.08 20.10
N GLY A 476 19.76 -40.74 18.93
CA GLY A 476 18.63 -39.87 18.68
C GLY A 476 17.43 -40.56 18.03
N ASN A 477 17.21 -41.83 18.30
CA ASN A 477 16.13 -42.63 17.68
C ASN A 477 14.72 -42.28 18.19
N GLU A 478 14.61 -41.54 19.27
CA GLU A 478 13.33 -41.07 19.84
C GLU A 478 12.62 -40.07 18.95
N PHE A 479 13.33 -39.42 18.04
CA PHE A 479 12.77 -38.45 17.10
C PHE A 479 13.05 -38.83 15.65
N ASN A 480 12.08 -38.65 14.78
CA ASN A 480 12.28 -38.80 13.33
C ASN A 480 13.05 -37.62 12.74
N ALA A 481 13.50 -37.75 11.47
CA ALA A 481 14.30 -36.73 10.80
C ALA A 481 13.61 -35.34 10.75
N ASN A 482 12.28 -35.28 10.64
CA ASN A 482 11.55 -34.02 10.63
C ASN A 482 11.52 -33.37 12.01
N GLN A 483 11.39 -34.12 13.06
CA GLN A 483 11.45 -33.65 14.44
C GLN A 483 12.85 -33.11 14.76
N TRP A 484 13.92 -33.84 14.38
CA TRP A 484 15.29 -33.33 14.51
C TRP A 484 15.55 -32.05 13.72
N LYS A 485 15.02 -31.93 12.48
CA LYS A 485 15.08 -30.66 11.73
C LYS A 485 14.43 -29.52 12.51
N SER A 486 13.32 -29.78 13.17
CA SER A 486 12.65 -28.77 13.98
C SER A 486 13.47 -28.37 15.21
N ILE A 487 14.05 -29.34 15.91
CA ILE A 487 14.92 -29.10 17.07
C ILE A 487 16.10 -28.22 16.64
N TYR A 488 16.84 -28.60 15.59
CA TYR A 488 17.96 -27.80 15.07
C TYR A 488 17.56 -26.40 14.68
N ARG A 489 16.41 -26.23 14.00
CA ARG A 489 15.87 -24.91 13.61
C ARG A 489 15.62 -24.05 14.85
N GLN A 490 15.00 -24.60 15.89
CA GLN A 490 14.71 -23.88 17.12
C GLN A 490 15.99 -23.54 17.91
N LEU A 491 16.99 -24.41 17.88
CA LEU A 491 18.30 -24.12 18.48
C LEU A 491 19.03 -22.98 17.79
N VAL A 492 18.95 -22.92 16.45
CA VAL A 492 19.48 -21.78 15.65
C VAL A 492 18.71 -20.50 15.95
N ALA A 493 17.37 -20.55 15.98
CA ALA A 493 16.52 -19.39 16.25
C ALA A 493 16.72 -18.82 17.66
N ARG A 494 17.11 -19.66 18.64
CA ARG A 494 17.43 -19.24 20.00
C ARG A 494 18.89 -18.81 20.19
N GLY A 495 19.68 -18.80 19.12
CA GLY A 495 21.08 -18.41 19.17
C GLY A 495 22.00 -19.42 19.87
N LEU A 496 21.55 -20.69 20.14
CA LEU A 496 22.36 -21.75 20.71
C LEU A 496 23.29 -22.39 19.67
N LEU A 497 22.89 -22.31 18.41
CA LEU A 497 23.66 -22.66 17.21
C LEU A 497 23.71 -21.50 16.25
N THR A 498 24.80 -21.39 15.52
CA THR A 498 24.89 -20.48 14.37
C THR A 498 25.19 -21.26 13.09
N VAL A 499 24.90 -20.69 11.94
CA VAL A 499 25.24 -21.25 10.62
C VAL A 499 26.57 -20.67 10.18
N ASP A 500 27.53 -21.52 9.82
CA ASP A 500 28.81 -21.06 9.28
C ASP A 500 28.63 -20.32 7.96
N MET A 501 29.13 -19.07 7.91
CA MET A 501 29.01 -18.18 6.78
C MET A 501 29.94 -18.54 5.62
N ASN A 502 31.07 -19.18 5.92
CA ASN A 502 32.10 -19.59 4.95
C ASN A 502 31.96 -21.05 4.49
N GLY A 503 31.10 -21.84 5.17
CA GLY A 503 30.85 -23.24 4.86
C GLY A 503 29.49 -23.45 4.17
N TYR A 504 29.27 -24.68 3.73
CA TYR A 504 28.03 -25.08 3.02
C TYR A 504 26.80 -25.24 3.96
N GLY A 505 26.63 -24.31 4.90
CA GLY A 505 25.52 -24.36 5.87
C GLY A 505 25.81 -25.25 7.07
N ALA A 506 27.07 -25.40 7.44
CA ALA A 506 27.48 -26.10 8.65
C ALA A 506 26.97 -25.41 9.90
N LEU A 507 26.59 -26.20 10.92
CA LEU A 507 26.19 -25.68 12.22
C LEU A 507 27.37 -25.60 13.17
N GLN A 508 27.45 -24.47 13.89
CA GLN A 508 28.47 -24.21 14.90
C GLN A 508 27.84 -23.87 16.25
N LEU A 509 28.49 -24.24 17.33
CA LEU A 509 28.08 -23.89 18.68
C LEU A 509 28.34 -22.40 18.96
N THR A 510 27.46 -21.79 19.73
CA THR A 510 27.68 -20.45 20.31
C THR A 510 28.03 -20.57 21.80
N ASP A 511 28.53 -19.51 22.43
CA ASP A 511 28.76 -19.51 23.90
C ASP A 511 27.45 -19.66 24.68
N ALA A 512 26.32 -19.23 24.13
CA ALA A 512 25.01 -19.36 24.75
C ALA A 512 24.54 -20.81 24.95
N CYS A 513 25.13 -21.79 24.25
CA CYS A 513 24.74 -23.22 24.41
C CYS A 513 25.30 -23.87 25.66
N ARG A 514 26.34 -23.29 26.30
CA ARG A 514 27.07 -23.92 27.43
C ARG A 514 26.20 -24.30 28.62
N PRO A 515 25.30 -23.44 29.14
CA PRO A 515 24.42 -23.81 30.28
C PRO A 515 23.52 -25.02 29.97
N TYR A 516 23.03 -25.09 28.72
CA TYR A 516 22.18 -26.22 28.28
C TYR A 516 22.95 -27.52 28.12
N LEU A 517 24.17 -27.44 27.54
CA LEU A 517 25.05 -28.62 27.46
C LEU A 517 25.42 -29.22 28.84
N ARG A 518 25.56 -28.35 29.86
CA ARG A 518 25.84 -28.75 31.23
C ARG A 518 24.62 -29.18 32.01
N GLY A 519 23.42 -29.01 31.47
CA GLY A 519 22.18 -29.30 32.17
C GLY A 519 21.82 -28.29 33.27
N GLU A 520 22.44 -27.10 33.27
CA GLU A 520 22.21 -26.05 34.24
C GLU A 520 20.86 -25.35 34.02
N GLN A 521 20.34 -25.42 32.80
CA GLN A 521 19.08 -24.76 32.39
C GLN A 521 18.21 -25.76 31.61
N PRO A 522 16.90 -25.88 31.92
CA PRO A 522 15.96 -26.65 31.13
C PRO A 522 15.64 -25.91 29.84
N LEU A 523 15.38 -26.63 28.76
CA LEU A 523 15.01 -26.08 27.47
C LEU A 523 13.66 -26.62 27.02
N HIS A 524 12.66 -25.75 26.95
CA HIS A 524 11.37 -26.08 26.37
C HIS A 524 11.31 -25.65 24.91
N LEU A 525 11.05 -26.59 24.01
CA LEU A 525 10.87 -26.36 22.60
C LEU A 525 9.43 -26.62 22.18
N ARG A 526 9.05 -26.01 21.08
CA ARG A 526 7.75 -26.21 20.44
C ARG A 526 7.67 -27.65 19.90
N LYS A 527 6.62 -28.39 20.30
CA LYS A 527 6.33 -29.71 19.77
C LYS A 527 5.70 -29.60 18.39
N GLU A 528 6.28 -30.24 17.40
CA GLU A 528 5.64 -30.35 16.09
C GLU A 528 4.61 -31.47 16.09
N ILE A 529 3.35 -31.10 16.11
CA ILE A 529 2.25 -32.03 15.91
C ILE A 529 2.05 -32.19 14.41
N ALA A 530 2.11 -33.44 13.91
CA ALA A 530 1.66 -33.74 12.56
C ALA A 530 0.19 -33.28 12.43
N LYS A 531 -0.09 -32.26 11.60
CA LYS A 531 -1.46 -31.73 11.43
C LYS A 531 -2.38 -32.87 11.00
N ALA A 532 -3.28 -33.29 11.87
CA ALA A 532 -4.46 -34.05 11.48
C ALA A 532 -5.22 -33.20 10.46
N LYS A 533 -5.64 -33.79 9.34
CA LYS A 533 -6.47 -33.15 8.32
C LYS A 533 -7.76 -32.66 8.97
N LYS A 534 -7.80 -31.41 9.46
CA LYS A 534 -9.05 -30.75 9.81
C LYS A 534 -9.67 -30.20 8.54
N THR A 535 -10.61 -30.94 8.00
CA THR A 535 -11.65 -30.45 7.10
C THR A 535 -12.58 -29.56 7.91
N GLY A 536 -12.27 -28.30 7.98
CA GLY A 536 -13.13 -27.26 8.55
C GLY A 536 -12.98 -26.03 7.69
N THR A 537 -13.78 -25.94 6.66
CA THR A 537 -14.01 -24.71 5.90
C THR A 537 -14.60 -23.66 6.83
N ARG A 538 -13.78 -22.79 7.39
CA ARG A 538 -14.27 -21.47 7.80
C ARG A 538 -14.55 -20.72 6.48
N LYS A 539 -15.83 -20.55 6.14
CA LYS A 539 -16.26 -19.58 5.15
C LYS A 539 -15.64 -18.24 5.56
N SER A 540 -14.93 -17.60 4.65
CA SER A 540 -14.63 -16.17 4.72
C SER A 540 -15.96 -15.48 5.02
N GLN A 541 -16.10 -14.91 6.20
CA GLN A 541 -17.16 -13.96 6.43
C GLN A 541 -16.76 -12.71 5.65
N SER A 542 -17.31 -12.56 4.43
CA SER A 542 -17.44 -11.24 3.84
C SER A 542 -18.15 -10.38 4.88
N ASN A 543 -17.58 -9.25 5.26
CA ASN A 543 -18.17 -8.31 6.24
C ASN A 543 -19.52 -7.73 5.78
N VAL A 544 -20.01 -8.13 4.62
CA VAL A 544 -21.28 -7.73 4.01
C VAL A 544 -22.28 -8.84 4.24
N ALA A 545 -23.40 -8.52 4.91
CA ALA A 545 -24.51 -9.44 5.06
C ALA A 545 -25.02 -9.91 3.69
N GLU A 546 -25.47 -11.16 3.57
CA GLU A 546 -25.97 -11.73 2.30
C GLU A 546 -27.05 -10.82 1.65
N ALA A 547 -27.89 -10.18 2.47
CA ALA A 547 -28.92 -9.23 2.03
C ALA A 547 -28.37 -7.93 1.39
N ASP A 548 -27.14 -7.53 1.76
CA ASP A 548 -26.52 -6.30 1.28
C ASP A 548 -25.53 -6.53 0.13
N ARG A 549 -25.30 -7.78 -0.23
CA ARG A 549 -24.31 -8.17 -1.23
C ARG A 549 -24.56 -7.55 -2.60
N THR A 550 -25.81 -7.55 -3.03
CA THR A 550 -26.22 -6.98 -4.32
C THR A 550 -25.95 -5.46 -4.38
N LEU A 551 -26.28 -4.75 -3.30
CA LEU A 551 -26.01 -3.30 -3.21
C LEU A 551 -24.51 -3.02 -3.12
N TRP A 552 -23.76 -3.83 -2.38
CA TRP A 552 -22.30 -3.75 -2.31
C TRP A 552 -21.64 -3.90 -3.68
N GLU A 553 -22.04 -4.91 -4.43
CA GLU A 553 -21.54 -5.15 -5.79
C GLU A 553 -21.93 -4.00 -6.74
N ALA A 554 -23.12 -3.43 -6.61
CA ALA A 554 -23.56 -2.28 -7.41
C ALA A 554 -22.76 -1.01 -7.09
N LEU A 555 -22.47 -0.73 -5.81
CA LEU A 555 -21.63 0.41 -5.40
C LEU A 555 -20.19 0.25 -5.92
N ARG A 556 -19.63 -0.96 -5.86
CA ARG A 556 -18.30 -1.25 -6.42
C ARG A 556 -18.28 -1.10 -7.95
N ALA A 557 -19.31 -1.56 -8.63
CA ALA A 557 -19.44 -1.40 -10.09
C ALA A 557 -19.54 0.09 -10.48
N CYS A 558 -20.30 0.89 -9.74
CA CYS A 558 -20.38 2.33 -9.94
C CYS A 558 -18.99 2.99 -9.75
N ARG A 559 -18.30 2.69 -8.65
CA ARG A 559 -16.95 3.18 -8.39
C ARG A 559 -15.97 2.80 -9.49
N LYS A 560 -16.01 1.54 -9.94
CA LYS A 560 -15.14 1.05 -11.01
C LYS A 560 -15.36 1.84 -12.29
N ARG A 561 -16.61 2.01 -12.72
CA ARG A 561 -16.97 2.81 -13.90
C ARG A 561 -16.41 4.23 -13.80
N LEU A 562 -16.67 4.94 -12.70
CA LEU A 562 -16.20 6.31 -12.50
C LEU A 562 -14.67 6.39 -12.46
N SER A 563 -13.99 5.40 -11.87
CA SER A 563 -12.53 5.35 -11.84
C SER A 563 -11.92 5.13 -13.24
N GLU A 564 -12.57 4.34 -14.08
CA GLU A 564 -12.17 4.11 -15.47
C GLU A 564 -12.38 5.38 -16.32
N GLU A 565 -13.52 6.04 -16.16
CA GLU A 565 -13.85 7.32 -16.83
C GLU A 565 -12.84 8.42 -16.50
N GLU A 566 -12.36 8.47 -15.26
CA GLU A 566 -11.43 9.48 -14.76
C GLU A 566 -9.95 9.08 -14.93
N GLY A 567 -9.67 7.82 -15.27
CA GLY A 567 -8.31 7.31 -15.36
C GLY A 567 -7.57 7.23 -14.03
N VAL A 568 -8.28 7.19 -12.90
CA VAL A 568 -7.71 7.13 -11.54
C VAL A 568 -7.98 5.77 -10.89
N PRO A 569 -7.19 5.35 -9.88
CA PRO A 569 -7.49 4.15 -9.10
C PRO A 569 -8.86 4.24 -8.39
N PRO A 570 -9.62 3.13 -8.25
CA PRO A 570 -10.95 3.13 -7.63
C PRO A 570 -11.00 3.74 -6.22
N TYR A 571 -9.96 3.55 -5.42
CA TYR A 571 -9.88 4.11 -4.06
C TYR A 571 -9.73 5.65 -4.03
N VAL A 572 -9.31 6.27 -5.13
CA VAL A 572 -9.27 7.75 -5.27
C VAL A 572 -10.70 8.30 -5.36
N VAL A 573 -11.61 7.58 -6.02
CA VAL A 573 -13.05 7.91 -6.02
C VAL A 573 -13.59 7.77 -4.59
N PHE A 574 -13.69 6.54 -4.09
CA PHE A 574 -14.04 6.26 -2.69
C PHE A 574 -13.34 5.01 -2.18
N HIS A 575 -12.89 5.03 -0.91
CA HIS A 575 -12.38 3.85 -0.21
C HIS A 575 -13.48 2.84 0.07
N ASP A 576 -13.13 1.55 0.24
CA ASP A 576 -14.08 0.51 0.62
C ASP A 576 -14.79 0.85 1.95
N ALA A 577 -14.08 1.47 2.90
CA ALA A 577 -14.67 1.94 4.14
C ALA A 577 -15.82 2.95 3.89
N THR A 578 -15.63 3.91 2.98
CA THR A 578 -16.66 4.86 2.58
C THR A 578 -17.85 4.17 1.92
N LEU A 579 -17.62 3.16 1.07
CA LEU A 579 -18.70 2.36 0.47
C LEU A 579 -19.43 1.52 1.53
N MET A 580 -18.74 1.00 2.55
CA MET A 580 -19.35 0.31 3.67
C MET A 580 -20.21 1.24 4.53
N ASP A 581 -19.74 2.47 4.76
CA ASP A 581 -20.53 3.50 5.45
C ASP A 581 -21.77 3.89 4.62
N MET A 582 -21.65 4.03 3.29
CA MET A 582 -22.81 4.24 2.40
C MET A 582 -23.81 3.06 2.47
N LEU A 583 -23.30 1.83 2.55
CA LEU A 583 -24.13 0.63 2.69
C LEU A 583 -24.89 0.60 4.02
N ALA A 584 -24.24 1.02 5.11
CA ALA A 584 -24.81 1.06 6.46
C ALA A 584 -25.80 2.21 6.63
N ILE A 585 -25.47 3.42 6.19
CA ILE A 585 -26.25 4.65 6.37
C ILE A 585 -27.37 4.76 5.32
N ARG A 586 -27.13 4.26 4.10
CA ARG A 586 -28.05 4.33 2.94
C ARG A 586 -28.57 5.74 2.67
N PRO A 587 -27.68 6.71 2.43
CA PRO A 587 -28.05 8.10 2.18
C PRO A 587 -28.96 8.21 0.95
N ARG A 588 -29.99 9.06 1.03
CA ARG A 588 -31.04 9.24 0.01
C ARG A 588 -30.89 10.53 -0.78
N ASN A 589 -30.13 11.48 -0.25
CA ASN A 589 -29.92 12.80 -0.85
C ASN A 589 -28.48 13.27 -0.61
N ARG A 590 -28.09 14.36 -1.27
CA ARG A 590 -26.73 14.92 -1.18
C ARG A 590 -26.32 15.31 0.24
N MET A 591 -27.27 15.81 1.04
CA MET A 591 -27.01 16.23 2.42
C MET A 591 -26.67 15.03 3.32
N GLU A 592 -27.40 13.92 3.18
CA GLU A 592 -27.11 12.67 3.90
C GLU A 592 -25.81 12.04 3.40
N LEU A 593 -25.50 12.13 2.10
CA LEU A 593 -24.28 11.60 1.50
C LEU A 593 -23.06 12.41 1.95
N SER A 594 -23.16 13.72 2.15
CA SER A 594 -22.06 14.55 2.69
C SER A 594 -21.67 14.20 4.13
N ALA A 595 -22.59 13.59 4.89
CA ALA A 595 -22.32 13.11 6.24
C ALA A 595 -21.56 11.77 6.29
N VAL A 596 -21.36 11.09 5.14
CA VAL A 596 -20.62 9.84 5.06
C VAL A 596 -19.11 10.12 5.11
N SER A 597 -18.40 9.41 5.96
CA SER A 597 -16.94 9.57 6.12
C SER A 597 -16.19 9.33 4.80
N GLY A 598 -15.32 10.25 4.41
CA GLY A 598 -14.55 10.20 3.16
C GLY A 598 -15.26 10.83 1.94
N VAL A 599 -16.43 11.46 2.14
CA VAL A 599 -17.16 12.22 1.12
C VAL A 599 -16.95 13.71 1.38
N GLY A 600 -15.90 14.29 0.81
CA GLY A 600 -15.67 15.75 0.82
C GLY A 600 -16.43 16.45 -0.30
N ASP A 601 -16.54 17.79 -0.22
CA ASP A 601 -17.34 18.63 -1.13
C ASP A 601 -17.07 18.35 -2.61
N ARG A 602 -15.80 18.26 -3.01
CA ARG A 602 -15.40 17.96 -4.38
C ARG A 602 -15.85 16.60 -4.87
N LYS A 603 -15.75 15.59 -4.02
CA LYS A 603 -16.19 14.22 -4.35
C LYS A 603 -17.72 14.12 -4.39
N LEU A 604 -18.40 14.87 -3.52
CA LEU A 604 -19.87 14.99 -3.53
C LEU A 604 -20.36 15.65 -4.83
N GLU A 605 -19.73 16.76 -5.25
CA GLU A 605 -20.05 17.41 -6.50
C GLU A 605 -19.83 16.52 -7.72
N ARG A 606 -18.71 15.76 -7.72
CA ARG A 606 -18.25 15.00 -8.89
C ARG A 606 -18.90 13.63 -9.02
N TYR A 607 -19.14 12.93 -7.92
CA TYR A 607 -19.57 11.54 -7.89
C TYR A 607 -20.89 11.31 -7.14
N GLY A 608 -21.36 12.30 -6.37
CA GLY A 608 -22.48 12.12 -5.44
C GLY A 608 -23.75 11.62 -6.10
N ASP A 609 -24.10 12.14 -7.26
CA ASP A 609 -25.34 11.77 -7.96
C ASP A 609 -25.33 10.33 -8.48
N ASP A 610 -24.17 9.86 -8.96
CA ASP A 610 -24.02 8.49 -9.43
C ASP A 610 -24.22 7.47 -8.29
N PHE A 611 -23.63 7.73 -7.12
CA PHE A 611 -23.78 6.86 -5.96
C PHE A 611 -25.19 6.94 -5.38
N LEU A 612 -25.81 8.12 -5.32
CA LEU A 612 -27.20 8.29 -4.90
C LEU A 612 -28.18 7.54 -5.82
N ALA A 613 -27.94 7.53 -7.12
CA ALA A 613 -28.73 6.77 -8.08
C ALA A 613 -28.70 5.26 -7.77
N VAL A 614 -27.52 4.72 -7.43
CA VAL A 614 -27.37 3.30 -7.02
C VAL A 614 -28.10 3.02 -5.71
N LEU A 615 -27.92 3.88 -4.70
CA LEU A 615 -28.50 3.73 -3.37
C LEU A 615 -30.04 3.83 -3.41
N ASN A 616 -30.58 4.80 -4.14
CA ASN A 616 -32.02 5.01 -4.29
C ASN A 616 -32.68 3.87 -5.10
N LYS A 617 -32.01 3.32 -6.11
CA LYS A 617 -32.49 2.16 -6.87
C LYS A 617 -32.65 0.93 -5.96
N ALA A 618 -31.71 0.70 -5.04
CA ALA A 618 -31.77 -0.40 -4.09
C ALA A 618 -32.85 -0.18 -3.01
N ALA A 619 -33.09 1.07 -2.58
CA ALA A 619 -34.15 1.40 -1.60
C ALA A 619 -35.56 1.16 -2.16
N ASN A 620 -35.77 1.40 -3.44
CA ASN A 620 -37.03 1.19 -4.12
C ASN A 620 -37.32 -0.28 -4.49
N GLY A 621 -36.29 -1.15 -4.50
CA GLY A 621 -36.42 -2.56 -4.85
C GLY A 621 -36.94 -3.48 -3.74
N ASN A 622 -37.12 -3.00 -2.50
CA ASN A 622 -37.63 -3.81 -1.38
C ASN A 622 -39.15 -3.72 -1.14
N ASN A 623 -39.90 -2.95 -1.92
CA ASN A 623 -41.35 -2.89 -1.87
C ASN A 623 -41.89 -3.07 -3.28
N THR A 624 -42.02 -4.29 -3.74
CA THR A 624 -43.13 -4.81 -4.54
C THR A 624 -42.70 -6.06 -5.30
N SER A 625 -43.43 -7.15 -5.11
CA SER A 625 -43.63 -8.18 -6.10
C SER A 625 -44.31 -7.55 -7.33
N GLU A 626 -43.75 -7.83 -8.51
CA GLU A 626 -44.38 -7.61 -9.82
C GLU A 626 -44.80 -6.18 -10.17
N ALA A 627 -43.86 -5.39 -10.73
CA ALA A 627 -44.12 -4.44 -11.81
C ALA A 627 -42.84 -4.17 -12.55
N GLU A 628 -42.86 -4.35 -13.86
CA GLU A 628 -41.84 -3.96 -14.82
C GLU A 628 -41.38 -2.52 -14.55
N THR A 629 -40.15 -2.29 -14.10
CA THR A 629 -39.55 -0.96 -13.99
C THR A 629 -38.77 -0.65 -15.26
N THR A 630 -39.39 0.14 -16.11
CA THR A 630 -38.79 0.92 -17.17
C THR A 630 -37.55 1.66 -16.65
N GLY A 631 -36.37 1.34 -17.19
CA GLY A 631 -35.20 2.22 -17.20
C GLY A 631 -35.57 3.59 -17.79
N PRO A 632 -34.65 4.59 -17.84
CA PRO A 632 -34.93 5.84 -18.54
C PRO A 632 -35.55 5.45 -19.88
N ASP A 633 -36.72 6.01 -20.18
CA ASP A 633 -37.47 5.56 -21.36
C ASP A 633 -36.65 5.88 -22.60
N SER A 634 -35.86 4.89 -23.06
CA SER A 634 -34.98 5.03 -24.22
C SER A 634 -35.75 5.49 -25.45
N ASN A 635 -37.08 5.26 -25.50
CA ASN A 635 -37.93 5.75 -26.56
C ASN A 635 -38.24 7.23 -26.41
N GLU A 636 -38.37 7.73 -25.19
CA GLU A 636 -38.61 9.14 -24.93
C GLU A 636 -37.31 9.94 -25.20
N ILE A 637 -36.16 9.44 -24.75
CA ILE A 637 -34.83 10.01 -25.07
C ILE A 637 -34.61 10.02 -26.59
N LEU A 638 -34.94 8.92 -27.27
CA LEU A 638 -34.88 8.82 -28.72
C LEU A 638 -35.74 9.89 -29.40
N THR A 639 -36.96 10.08 -28.93
CA THR A 639 -37.89 11.07 -29.49
C THR A 639 -37.38 12.50 -29.31
N LEU A 640 -36.82 12.81 -28.16
CA LEU A 640 -36.25 14.13 -27.86
C LEU A 640 -34.95 14.40 -28.66
N ALA A 641 -34.10 13.38 -28.83
CA ALA A 641 -32.90 13.48 -29.66
C ALA A 641 -33.24 13.64 -31.15
N LEU A 642 -34.25 12.93 -31.67
CA LEU A 642 -34.77 13.12 -33.03
C LEU A 642 -35.40 14.47 -33.25
N ALA A 643 -35.88 15.15 -32.18
CA ALA A 643 -36.32 16.54 -32.21
C ALA A 643 -35.15 17.55 -32.12
N ASN A 644 -33.90 17.13 -32.30
CA ASN A 644 -32.69 17.92 -32.22
C ASN A 644 -32.50 18.67 -30.88
N MET A 645 -32.97 18.08 -29.78
CA MET A 645 -32.77 18.63 -28.45
C MET A 645 -31.35 18.30 -27.96
N ALA A 646 -30.61 19.29 -27.48
CA ALA A 646 -29.27 19.11 -26.97
C ALA A 646 -29.25 18.16 -25.75
N PRO A 647 -28.23 17.30 -25.56
CA PRO A 647 -28.13 16.34 -24.46
C PRO A 647 -28.33 16.96 -23.07
N SER A 648 -27.83 18.17 -22.83
CA SER A 648 -28.02 18.92 -21.59
C SER A 648 -29.50 19.34 -21.36
N ALA A 649 -30.24 19.63 -22.42
CA ALA A 649 -31.66 19.96 -22.34
C ALA A 649 -32.50 18.69 -22.10
N ILE A 650 -32.17 17.58 -22.74
CA ILE A 650 -32.80 16.27 -22.49
C ILE A 650 -32.57 15.86 -21.02
N ALA A 651 -31.35 16.04 -20.51
CA ALA A 651 -31.01 15.76 -19.13
C ALA A 651 -31.89 16.53 -18.13
N ARG A 652 -32.09 17.83 -18.37
CA ARG A 652 -32.96 18.68 -17.55
C ARG A 652 -34.43 18.27 -17.63
N GLN A 653 -34.94 17.98 -18.83
CA GLN A 653 -36.33 17.61 -19.03
C GLN A 653 -36.67 16.25 -18.41
N GLN A 654 -35.72 15.28 -18.49
CA GLN A 654 -35.88 13.95 -17.93
C GLN A 654 -35.46 13.86 -16.46
N ASN A 655 -34.97 14.97 -15.87
CA ASN A 655 -34.41 15.00 -14.52
C ASN A 655 -33.31 13.94 -14.29
N LEU A 656 -32.46 13.76 -15.30
CA LEU A 656 -31.35 12.81 -15.35
C LEU A 656 -30.00 13.56 -15.46
N ASN A 657 -28.91 12.88 -15.08
CA ASN A 657 -27.56 13.40 -15.29
C ASN A 657 -27.21 13.39 -16.79
N GLU A 658 -26.52 14.43 -17.27
CA GLU A 658 -26.07 14.52 -18.67
C GLU A 658 -25.27 13.28 -19.11
N GLN A 659 -24.41 12.72 -18.25
CA GLN A 659 -23.67 11.51 -18.55
C GLN A 659 -24.56 10.28 -18.77
N THR A 660 -25.65 10.18 -18.04
CA THR A 660 -26.66 9.14 -18.25
C THR A 660 -27.30 9.29 -19.63
N ILE A 661 -27.61 10.51 -20.01
CA ILE A 661 -28.12 10.82 -21.36
C ILE A 661 -27.11 10.47 -22.45
N TYR A 662 -25.84 10.87 -22.28
CA TYR A 662 -24.79 10.52 -23.26
C TYR A 662 -24.60 9.00 -23.39
N ARG A 663 -24.75 8.25 -22.31
CA ARG A 663 -24.68 6.77 -22.35
C ARG A 663 -25.86 6.18 -23.14
N GLU A 664 -27.07 6.62 -22.86
CA GLU A 664 -28.26 6.17 -23.60
C GLU A 664 -28.17 6.56 -25.08
N LEU A 665 -27.77 7.80 -25.39
CA LEU A 665 -27.55 8.25 -26.73
C LEU A 665 -26.46 7.42 -27.45
N SER A 666 -25.38 7.08 -26.76
CA SER A 666 -24.32 6.20 -27.27
C SER A 666 -24.87 4.82 -27.66
N GLN A 667 -25.71 4.21 -26.81
CA GLN A 667 -26.36 2.93 -27.11
C GLN A 667 -27.33 3.03 -28.29
N LEU A 668 -28.06 4.13 -28.40
CA LEU A 668 -28.98 4.37 -29.53
C LEU A 668 -28.22 4.54 -30.84
N VAL A 669 -27.05 5.17 -30.81
CA VAL A 669 -26.16 5.31 -31.96
C VAL A 669 -25.57 3.96 -32.37
N VAL A 670 -25.03 3.20 -31.42
CA VAL A 670 -24.47 1.85 -31.65
C VAL A 670 -25.53 0.90 -32.25
N ASN A 671 -26.78 1.02 -31.77
CA ASN A 671 -27.91 0.22 -32.26
C ASN A 671 -28.49 0.74 -33.60
N GLY A 672 -27.91 1.77 -34.20
CA GLY A 672 -28.35 2.32 -35.47
C GLY A 672 -29.68 3.09 -35.44
N LYS A 673 -30.17 3.49 -34.26
CA LYS A 673 -31.42 4.22 -34.08
C LYS A 673 -31.26 5.75 -34.19
N LEU A 674 -30.03 6.27 -34.00
CA LEU A 674 -29.68 7.67 -34.11
C LEU A 674 -28.36 7.81 -34.88
N SER A 675 -28.20 8.92 -35.63
CA SER A 675 -26.87 9.34 -36.11
C SER A 675 -26.13 10.08 -34.99
N LEU A 676 -24.79 10.21 -35.10
CA LEU A 676 -24.00 10.98 -34.15
C LEU A 676 -24.43 12.46 -34.11
N GLU A 677 -24.78 13.03 -35.26
CA GLU A 677 -25.30 14.38 -35.36
C GLU A 677 -26.59 14.58 -34.55
N GLN A 678 -27.54 13.64 -34.71
CA GLN A 678 -28.82 13.67 -33.99
C GLN A 678 -28.65 13.42 -32.49
N ALA A 679 -27.68 12.57 -32.12
CA ALA A 679 -27.42 12.25 -30.72
C ALA A 679 -26.74 13.39 -29.96
N LEU A 680 -25.81 14.09 -30.63
CA LEU A 680 -24.93 15.07 -29.96
C LEU A 680 -25.30 16.51 -30.27
N GLY A 681 -26.08 16.77 -31.35
CA GLY A 681 -26.39 18.11 -31.84
C GLY A 681 -25.16 18.82 -32.40
N LEU A 682 -24.16 18.06 -32.87
CA LEU A 682 -22.93 18.59 -33.47
C LEU A 682 -22.97 18.49 -34.99
N SER A 683 -22.21 19.34 -35.65
CA SER A 683 -22.04 19.30 -37.10
C SER A 683 -21.10 18.13 -37.51
N ASP A 684 -21.23 17.66 -38.75
CA ASP A 684 -20.32 16.67 -39.35
C ASP A 684 -18.85 17.06 -39.25
N VAL A 685 -18.54 18.36 -39.33
CA VAL A 685 -17.17 18.87 -39.25
C VAL A 685 -16.63 18.68 -37.83
N GLU A 686 -17.43 19.01 -36.79
CA GLU A 686 -17.05 18.85 -35.41
C GLU A 686 -16.91 17.38 -35.03
N ILE A 687 -17.82 16.53 -35.50
CA ILE A 687 -17.74 15.07 -35.31
C ILE A 687 -16.50 14.52 -36.00
N GLY A 688 -16.18 14.98 -37.22
CA GLY A 688 -14.98 14.58 -37.96
C GLY A 688 -13.69 14.91 -37.22
N ILE A 689 -13.58 16.08 -36.63
CA ILE A 689 -12.42 16.50 -35.81
C ILE A 689 -12.22 15.56 -34.62
N ILE A 690 -13.30 15.21 -33.93
CA ILE A 690 -13.27 14.29 -32.80
C ILE A 690 -12.90 12.88 -33.26
N GLN A 691 -13.46 12.41 -34.38
CA GLN A 691 -13.16 11.08 -34.97
C GLN A 691 -11.68 10.97 -35.36
N ASP A 692 -11.12 11.97 -36.03
CA ASP A 692 -9.72 11.98 -36.44
C ASP A 692 -8.78 11.97 -35.22
N ALA A 693 -9.10 12.73 -34.18
CA ALA A 693 -8.35 12.72 -32.93
C ALA A 693 -8.40 11.35 -32.24
N LEU A 694 -9.56 10.69 -32.22
CA LEU A 694 -9.73 9.36 -31.62
C LEU A 694 -9.02 8.27 -32.46
N LEU A 695 -9.14 8.29 -33.79
CA LEU A 695 -8.52 7.33 -34.70
C LEU A 695 -6.99 7.45 -34.74
N SER A 696 -6.43 8.61 -34.38
CA SER A 696 -4.97 8.78 -34.24
C SER A 696 -4.36 7.99 -33.08
N GLN A 697 -5.17 7.45 -32.16
CA GLN A 697 -4.72 6.71 -30.99
C GLN A 697 -4.58 5.21 -31.29
N ALA A 698 -3.37 4.67 -31.11
CA ALA A 698 -3.07 3.26 -31.35
C ALA A 698 -3.81 2.29 -30.40
N ASN A 699 -4.35 2.79 -29.28
CA ASN A 699 -5.00 1.99 -28.23
C ASN A 699 -6.51 2.27 -28.09
N LEU A 700 -7.16 2.75 -29.14
CA LEU A 700 -8.58 3.14 -29.13
C LEU A 700 -9.51 2.02 -28.62
N ALA A 701 -9.24 0.77 -28.96
CA ALA A 701 -10.02 -0.40 -28.55
C ALA A 701 -9.54 -1.04 -27.24
N GLU A 702 -8.40 -0.59 -26.68
CA GLU A 702 -7.83 -1.18 -25.48
C GLU A 702 -8.47 -0.60 -24.19
N ASP A 703 -8.43 -1.40 -23.10
CA ASP A 703 -8.85 -0.97 -21.77
C ASP A 703 -7.94 0.13 -21.16
N THR A 704 -6.79 0.37 -21.77
CA THR A 704 -5.81 1.41 -21.39
C THR A 704 -6.11 2.78 -21.98
N PHE A 705 -7.16 2.92 -22.82
CA PHE A 705 -7.52 4.17 -23.48
C PHE A 705 -7.91 5.28 -22.48
N SER A 706 -7.38 6.49 -22.65
CA SER A 706 -7.66 7.64 -21.81
C SER A 706 -8.13 8.85 -22.63
N TYR A 707 -9.31 9.37 -22.30
CA TYR A 707 -9.87 10.62 -22.92
C TYR A 707 -9.03 11.87 -22.65
N ARG A 708 -8.12 11.84 -21.66
CA ARG A 708 -7.26 13.00 -21.33
C ARG A 708 -6.35 13.37 -22.49
N GLN A 709 -5.73 12.38 -23.14
CA GLN A 709 -4.85 12.62 -24.30
C GLN A 709 -5.60 13.26 -25.46
N ILE A 710 -6.87 12.85 -25.66
CA ILE A 710 -7.73 13.42 -26.69
C ILE A 710 -8.11 14.86 -26.37
N LYS A 711 -8.47 15.17 -25.12
CA LYS A 711 -8.77 16.54 -24.68
C LYS A 711 -7.57 17.48 -24.81
N GLU A 712 -6.35 16.98 -24.61
CA GLU A 712 -5.12 17.76 -24.79
C GLU A 712 -4.82 18.05 -26.29
N GLN A 713 -5.29 17.19 -27.21
CA GLN A 713 -5.15 17.37 -28.66
C GLN A 713 -6.22 18.28 -29.29
N LEU A 714 -7.42 18.29 -28.70
CA LEU A 714 -8.53 19.08 -29.16
C LEU A 714 -8.45 20.49 -28.55
N ALA A 715 -8.48 21.53 -29.38
CA ALA A 715 -8.39 22.93 -28.95
C ALA A 715 -9.59 23.40 -28.12
N ASP A 716 -10.71 22.64 -28.13
CA ASP A 716 -11.95 22.94 -27.43
C ASP A 716 -12.16 21.98 -26.27
N ASP A 717 -12.78 22.44 -25.18
CA ASP A 717 -13.07 21.64 -23.98
C ASP A 717 -14.34 20.79 -24.17
N TRP A 718 -14.22 19.72 -24.95
CA TRP A 718 -15.33 18.80 -25.22
C TRP A 718 -15.70 17.97 -23.98
N PRO A 719 -17.02 17.86 -23.66
CA PRO A 719 -17.47 16.99 -22.58
C PRO A 719 -17.05 15.53 -22.80
N THR A 720 -16.63 14.84 -21.75
CA THR A 720 -16.20 13.43 -21.84
C THR A 720 -17.30 12.52 -22.41
N GLY A 721 -18.57 12.84 -22.16
CA GLY A 721 -19.72 12.13 -22.71
C GLY A 721 -19.81 12.19 -24.23
N VAL A 722 -19.46 13.33 -24.84
CA VAL A 722 -19.38 13.49 -26.29
C VAL A 722 -18.29 12.59 -26.87
N LEU A 723 -17.10 12.65 -26.32
CA LEU A 723 -15.97 11.81 -26.75
C LEU A 723 -16.27 10.32 -26.58
N HIS A 724 -17.00 9.96 -25.53
CA HIS A 724 -17.46 8.59 -25.32
C HIS A 724 -18.43 8.10 -26.39
N CYS A 725 -19.43 8.92 -26.74
CA CYS A 725 -20.40 8.60 -27.80
C CYS A 725 -19.70 8.35 -29.14
N VAL A 726 -18.80 9.26 -29.54
CA VAL A 726 -18.07 9.13 -30.80
C VAL A 726 -17.15 7.89 -30.80
N ARG A 727 -16.45 7.63 -29.70
CA ARG A 727 -15.62 6.42 -29.56
C ARG A 727 -16.43 5.14 -29.71
N GLN A 728 -17.57 5.03 -29.04
CA GLN A 728 -18.44 3.84 -29.12
C GLN A 728 -18.98 3.63 -30.54
N ALA A 729 -19.31 4.70 -31.23
CA ALA A 729 -19.75 4.63 -32.62
C ALA A 729 -18.63 4.12 -33.56
N ILE A 730 -17.38 4.56 -33.36
CA ILE A 730 -16.21 4.05 -34.10
C ILE A 730 -16.00 2.57 -33.84
N LEU A 731 -16.00 2.16 -32.57
CA LEU A 731 -15.79 0.75 -32.16
C LEU A 731 -16.89 -0.18 -32.63
N ALA A 732 -18.10 0.31 -32.85
CA ALA A 732 -19.21 -0.48 -33.39
C ALA A 732 -19.14 -0.65 -34.93
N GLN A 733 -18.33 0.15 -35.63
CA GLN A 733 -18.10 0.05 -37.07
C GLN A 733 -16.85 -0.76 -37.45
N CYS A 734 -15.98 -1.02 -36.48
CA CYS A 734 -14.82 -1.90 -36.62
C CYS A 734 -15.15 -3.33 -36.23
#